data_cde1862e51fcda73ba2dfbc902b0e9ce
#
_entry.id   cde1862e51fcda73ba2dfbc902b0e9ce
#
_cell.length_a   1.000
_cell.length_b   1.000
_cell.length_c   1.000
_cell.angle_alpha   90.00
_cell.angle_beta   90.00
_cell.angle_gamma   90.00
#
_symmetry.space_group_name_H-M   'P 1'
#
loop_
_entity.id
_entity.type
_entity.pdbx_description
1 polymer ?
#
loop_
_entity_poly.entity_id
_entity_poly.type
_entity_poly.pdbx_seq_one_letter_code
_entity_poly.pdbx_strand_id
1 'polypeptide(L)'
;MSAYTYPGVYIEELSSGVNAITGVATSIAAFAGWAAQGPATQATLVQSWTDYSNQFGGLDSRSLLGYAVNQFFANGGQQAYIVRLLQTAAITGAAAGTASGTAQIAAGAGSLTLTAKSPGAWSNAYAVLIGPSTGGAAGTFKASTVYAPSSTVLATLETFDNLVAATLAPASISSAYVTLAVTGTAGVPTNGLYRLSGGADGNGVGVPPAQPASINITGLTFDPTVSPSKVTLTTASTGGLTFTMVNPGVWGNNYSVQIQPRPDDYTRFSLAVLALNPATQALTTVESYANLSLNPADTQGRYVVNIISEQSNYLNASMSATTPLTIKLVGAVPTTPPVSGTGTSPLTGGNDGALLSPALTPGSPTAFETALNAAGTGAGGLQLLSTVPIFNLLCVPGEIDPATISSMQAFCFGARAFLIADCRSTDTFAALSAGPSSTIMGNNAINSALYFPWVNAFDPLLNITRAFPPCGFVAGLYAATDSSRGVWKAPAGIDASLTGEAGLTTVLTDAQNGTLNTQAINCLRNFRAYGDVVWGARTLRGSDQVGSQWKYVPIRRLALFLESSLYDGTQWVVFEPNDETLWGQIRLNVGAFLQGLFLQGAFQGTTPSQAYFVKCDAENNPQASIDLGIVNVLVGFAPLYPAEFVVIQIQQMAGQTQQ
;
A
#
# COMPACT_ATOMS: atom_id res chain seq x y z
N MET A 1 18.10 23.01 -51.32
CA MET A 1 19.25 23.95 -51.12
C MET A 1 18.72 25.32 -51.45
N SER A 2 18.60 26.21 -50.46
CA SER A 2 18.34 27.62 -50.71
C SER A 2 19.58 28.22 -51.38
N ALA A 3 19.39 28.78 -52.57
CA ALA A 3 20.49 29.40 -53.30
C ALA A 3 20.81 30.77 -52.66
N TYR A 4 21.97 30.90 -52.05
CA TYR A 4 22.46 32.16 -51.55
C TYR A 4 22.77 33.09 -52.74
N THR A 5 22.15 34.28 -52.79
CA THR A 5 22.15 35.14 -53.96
C THR A 5 22.96 36.44 -53.80
N TYR A 6 23.41 36.78 -52.59
CA TYR A 6 24.20 37.95 -52.31
C TYR A 6 25.22 37.72 -51.15
N PRO A 7 26.34 38.43 -51.09
CA PRO A 7 27.26 38.33 -49.97
C PRO A 7 26.58 38.81 -48.69
N GLY A 8 26.46 37.93 -47.67
CA GLY A 8 25.80 38.26 -46.40
C GLY A 8 25.94 37.12 -45.38
N VAL A 9 25.50 37.38 -44.15
CA VAL A 9 25.40 36.36 -43.10
C VAL A 9 24.04 35.71 -43.25
N TYR A 10 24.03 34.43 -43.42
CA TYR A 10 22.82 33.59 -43.51
C TYR A 10 22.69 32.81 -42.22
N ILE A 11 21.52 32.87 -41.60
CA ILE A 11 21.17 32.08 -40.42
C ILE A 11 20.29 30.94 -40.88
N GLU A 12 20.79 29.72 -40.74
CA GLU A 12 20.00 28.52 -40.91
C GLU A 12 19.75 27.90 -39.54
N GLU A 13 18.48 27.69 -39.23
CA GLU A 13 18.09 26.93 -38.05
C GLU A 13 18.18 25.43 -38.40
N LEU A 14 19.23 24.80 -37.92
CA LEU A 14 19.38 23.35 -37.97
C LEU A 14 18.79 22.76 -36.69
N SER A 15 17.98 21.72 -36.83
CA SER A 15 17.57 20.92 -35.65
C SER A 15 18.84 20.44 -34.95
N SER A 16 18.95 20.72 -33.65
CA SER A 16 20.17 20.42 -32.88
C SER A 16 20.46 18.92 -32.76
N GLY A 17 19.49 18.06 -33.05
CA GLY A 17 19.62 16.59 -32.89
C GLY A 17 19.91 16.17 -31.43
N VAL A 18 19.80 17.09 -30.47
CA VAL A 18 20.05 16.81 -29.06
C VAL A 18 18.77 16.27 -28.42
N ASN A 19 18.77 14.98 -28.11
CA ASN A 19 17.75 14.33 -27.31
C ASN A 19 18.18 14.40 -25.84
N ALA A 20 17.78 15.46 -25.13
CA ALA A 20 18.18 15.67 -23.75
C ALA A 20 17.64 14.55 -22.84
N ILE A 21 18.53 13.88 -22.10
CA ILE A 21 18.15 12.90 -21.09
C ILE A 21 17.72 13.64 -19.84
N THR A 22 16.50 13.36 -19.40
CA THR A 22 15.96 13.89 -18.14
C THR A 22 16.08 12.81 -17.06
N GLY A 23 16.56 13.18 -15.86
CA GLY A 23 16.60 12.28 -14.72
C GLY A 23 15.18 11.85 -14.31
N VAL A 24 14.98 10.55 -14.12
CA VAL A 24 13.70 10.00 -13.63
C VAL A 24 13.50 10.32 -12.14
N ALA A 25 12.28 10.11 -11.63
CA ALA A 25 12.03 10.17 -10.19
C ALA A 25 12.86 9.12 -9.44
N THR A 26 13.21 9.42 -8.18
CA THR A 26 14.04 8.53 -7.33
C THR A 26 13.30 8.01 -6.10
N SER A 27 12.16 8.60 -5.74
CA SER A 27 11.51 8.40 -4.45
C SER A 27 10.00 8.11 -4.54
N ILE A 28 9.50 7.67 -5.69
CA ILE A 28 8.14 7.14 -5.79
C ILE A 28 8.11 5.79 -5.07
N ALA A 29 7.37 5.73 -3.95
CA ALA A 29 7.24 4.49 -3.19
C ALA A 29 6.13 3.58 -3.75
N ALA A 30 6.23 2.29 -3.49
CA ALA A 30 5.16 1.33 -3.68
C ALA A 30 4.89 0.62 -2.34
N PHE A 31 3.64 0.59 -1.91
CA PHE A 31 3.22 -0.09 -0.70
C PHE A 31 2.26 -1.22 -1.06
N ALA A 32 2.52 -2.43 -0.58
CA ALA A 32 1.60 -3.55 -0.73
C ALA A 32 1.07 -4.02 0.62
N GLY A 33 -0.23 -4.27 0.69
CA GLY A 33 -0.88 -4.71 1.91
C GLY A 33 -2.40 -4.79 1.79
N TRP A 34 -3.04 -5.27 2.83
CA TRP A 34 -4.49 -5.33 2.89
C TRP A 34 -5.09 -3.97 3.24
N ALA A 35 -6.17 -3.61 2.56
CA ALA A 35 -7.04 -2.49 2.91
C ALA A 35 -8.51 -2.88 2.76
N ALA A 36 -9.39 -2.29 3.58
CA ALA A 36 -10.81 -2.63 3.58
C ALA A 36 -11.52 -2.21 2.29
N GLN A 37 -11.05 -1.18 1.62
CA GLN A 37 -11.62 -0.68 0.36
C GLN A 37 -10.54 -0.26 -0.64
N GLY A 38 -10.94 0.10 -1.85
CA GLY A 38 -10.09 0.62 -2.90
C GLY A 38 -9.84 -0.36 -4.04
N PRO A 39 -9.17 0.09 -5.10
CA PRO A 39 -8.82 -0.73 -6.25
C PRO A 39 -7.96 -1.94 -5.87
N ALA A 40 -8.26 -3.10 -6.47
CA ALA A 40 -7.54 -4.35 -6.22
C ALA A 40 -6.94 -4.96 -7.49
N THR A 41 -7.32 -4.44 -8.66
CA THR A 41 -6.88 -4.95 -9.97
C THR A 41 -5.79 -4.11 -10.63
N GLN A 42 -5.41 -3.01 -9.99
CA GLN A 42 -4.35 -2.11 -10.46
C GLN A 42 -3.61 -1.50 -9.28
N ALA A 43 -2.35 -1.17 -9.49
CA ALA A 43 -1.59 -0.33 -8.57
C ALA A 43 -2.08 1.13 -8.72
N THR A 44 -2.49 1.75 -7.62
CA THR A 44 -3.14 3.06 -7.63
C THR A 44 -2.20 4.13 -7.07
N LEU A 45 -1.95 5.18 -7.85
CA LEU A 45 -1.12 6.30 -7.42
C LEU A 45 -1.88 7.17 -6.41
N VAL A 46 -1.25 7.48 -5.30
CA VAL A 46 -1.70 8.45 -4.30
C VAL A 46 -0.62 9.51 -4.09
N GLN A 47 -1.03 10.77 -3.97
CA GLN A 47 -0.12 11.93 -3.88
C GLN A 47 -0.18 12.62 -2.52
N SER A 48 -1.02 12.13 -1.63
CA SER A 48 -1.15 12.62 -0.26
C SER A 48 -1.80 11.59 0.65
N TRP A 49 -1.68 11.80 1.95
CA TRP A 49 -2.44 11.02 2.94
C TRP A 49 -3.96 11.13 2.75
N THR A 50 -4.44 12.33 2.40
CA THR A 50 -5.88 12.55 2.15
C THR A 50 -6.36 11.77 0.95
N ASP A 51 -5.56 11.70 -0.11
CA ASP A 51 -5.86 10.93 -1.31
C ASP A 51 -5.93 9.43 -0.99
N TYR A 52 -4.95 8.90 -0.24
CA TYR A 52 -4.99 7.53 0.27
C TYR A 52 -6.26 7.27 1.10
N SER A 53 -6.59 8.17 2.03
CA SER A 53 -7.76 8.01 2.91
C SER A 53 -9.07 7.96 2.13
N ASN A 54 -9.18 8.77 1.10
CA ASN A 54 -10.38 8.80 0.24
C ASN A 54 -10.52 7.52 -0.58
N GLN A 55 -9.42 6.98 -1.10
CA GLN A 55 -9.44 5.82 -1.99
C GLN A 55 -9.43 4.48 -1.23
N PHE A 56 -8.68 4.39 -0.13
CA PHE A 56 -8.42 3.12 0.59
C PHE A 56 -9.05 3.06 1.98
N GLY A 57 -9.77 4.11 2.42
CA GLY A 57 -10.49 4.14 3.70
C GLY A 57 -9.66 4.62 4.88
N GLY A 58 -8.43 5.07 4.67
CA GLY A 58 -7.57 5.61 5.72
C GLY A 58 -6.94 4.56 6.61
N LEU A 59 -6.91 4.82 7.93
CA LEU A 59 -6.35 3.88 8.89
C LEU A 59 -7.33 2.74 9.18
N ASP A 60 -6.81 1.54 9.31
CA ASP A 60 -7.53 0.37 9.81
C ASP A 60 -6.64 -0.34 10.83
N SER A 61 -7.14 -0.51 12.06
CA SER A 61 -6.36 -1.10 13.16
C SER A 61 -5.89 -2.55 12.89
N ARG A 62 -6.52 -3.22 11.93
CA ARG A 62 -6.22 -4.58 11.51
C ARG A 62 -5.10 -4.68 10.48
N SER A 63 -4.70 -3.56 9.84
CA SER A 63 -3.70 -3.52 8.77
C SER A 63 -2.59 -2.53 9.09
N LEU A 64 -1.37 -2.89 8.73
CA LEU A 64 -0.21 -2.00 8.84
C LEU A 64 -0.07 -1.05 7.64
N LEU A 65 -0.76 -1.34 6.52
CA LEU A 65 -0.62 -0.60 5.26
C LEU A 65 -0.91 0.90 5.45
N GLY A 66 -2.09 1.24 5.97
CA GLY A 66 -2.50 2.64 6.13
C GLY A 66 -1.56 3.42 7.05
N TYR A 67 -1.07 2.80 8.11
CA TYR A 67 -0.10 3.43 9.02
C TYR A 67 1.23 3.69 8.32
N ALA A 68 1.77 2.73 7.57
CA ALA A 68 3.03 2.91 6.86
C ALA A 68 2.93 3.99 5.77
N VAL A 69 1.81 4.07 5.04
CA VAL A 69 1.56 5.14 4.07
C VAL A 69 1.46 6.50 4.74
N ASN A 70 0.77 6.60 5.89
CA ASN A 70 0.70 7.84 6.67
C ASN A 70 2.09 8.28 7.14
N GLN A 71 2.88 7.35 7.68
CA GLN A 71 4.25 7.58 8.12
C GLN A 71 5.15 8.03 6.96
N PHE A 72 4.98 7.46 5.77
CA PHE A 72 5.69 7.86 4.56
C PHE A 72 5.44 9.34 4.22
N PHE A 73 4.18 9.76 4.14
CA PHE A 73 3.85 11.15 3.85
C PHE A 73 4.28 12.10 4.97
N ALA A 74 4.17 11.69 6.24
CA ALA A 74 4.61 12.50 7.38
C ALA A 74 6.13 12.72 7.42
N ASN A 75 6.92 11.83 6.82
CA ASN A 75 8.38 11.88 6.80
C ASN A 75 8.96 12.40 5.47
N GLY A 76 8.14 13.02 4.61
CA GLY A 76 8.60 13.70 3.39
C GLY A 76 8.34 12.95 2.09
N GLY A 77 7.61 11.85 2.13
CA GLY A 77 7.09 11.18 0.94
C GLY A 77 6.12 12.07 0.16
N GLN A 78 6.12 11.97 -1.16
CA GLN A 78 5.28 12.79 -2.03
C GLN A 78 4.34 11.99 -2.92
N GLN A 79 4.77 10.81 -3.36
CA GLN A 79 4.00 9.94 -4.27
C GLN A 79 4.19 8.48 -3.88
N ALA A 80 3.09 7.74 -3.87
CA ALA A 80 3.14 6.30 -3.63
C ALA A 80 2.12 5.54 -4.49
N TYR A 81 2.51 4.39 -5.02
CA TYR A 81 1.60 3.41 -5.57
C TYR A 81 1.13 2.47 -4.47
N ILE A 82 -0.17 2.23 -4.41
CA ILE A 82 -0.78 1.31 -3.46
C ILE A 82 -1.23 0.06 -4.18
N VAL A 83 -0.77 -1.09 -3.71
CA VAL A 83 -1.19 -2.42 -4.15
C VAL A 83 -2.05 -3.02 -3.05
N ARG A 84 -3.37 -3.01 -3.26
CA ARG A 84 -4.31 -3.63 -2.33
C ARG A 84 -4.30 -5.13 -2.51
N LEU A 85 -3.98 -5.87 -1.44
CA LEU A 85 -4.02 -7.32 -1.42
C LEU A 85 -5.38 -7.81 -0.96
N LEU A 86 -5.94 -8.76 -1.70
CA LEU A 86 -7.19 -9.43 -1.37
C LEU A 86 -7.05 -10.93 -1.60
N GLN A 87 -7.82 -11.70 -0.87
CA GLN A 87 -8.02 -13.11 -1.18
C GLN A 87 -8.92 -13.23 -2.41
N THR A 88 -8.34 -13.61 -3.55
CA THR A 88 -9.04 -13.67 -4.85
C THR A 88 -9.60 -15.05 -5.18
N ALA A 89 -9.15 -16.10 -4.49
CA ALA A 89 -9.62 -17.48 -4.69
C ALA A 89 -9.82 -18.18 -3.35
N ALA A 90 -10.76 -19.13 -3.32
CA ALA A 90 -10.86 -20.04 -2.19
C ALA A 90 -9.59 -20.87 -2.11
N ILE A 91 -8.92 -20.86 -0.96
CA ILE A 91 -7.72 -21.68 -0.73
C ILE A 91 -8.19 -23.10 -0.45
N THR A 92 -7.83 -24.03 -1.35
CA THR A 92 -8.14 -25.44 -1.19
C THR A 92 -7.04 -26.14 -0.40
N GLY A 93 -7.39 -26.81 0.68
CA GLY A 93 -6.45 -27.55 1.54
C GLY A 93 -7.14 -28.04 2.82
N ALA A 94 -6.44 -28.80 3.66
CA ALA A 94 -6.94 -29.14 4.98
C ALA A 94 -7.06 -27.85 5.82
N ALA A 95 -8.24 -27.55 6.30
CA ALA A 95 -8.56 -26.36 7.04
C ALA A 95 -7.73 -26.22 8.32
N ALA A 96 -6.67 -25.40 8.25
CA ALA A 96 -6.29 -24.65 9.45
C ALA A 96 -7.26 -23.46 9.47
N GLY A 97 -8.36 -23.57 10.20
CA GLY A 97 -9.44 -22.60 10.12
C GLY A 97 -9.00 -21.22 10.62
N THR A 98 -9.45 -20.17 9.93
CA THR A 98 -9.57 -18.88 10.57
C THR A 98 -10.37 -19.08 11.86
N ALA A 99 -9.82 -18.70 12.98
CA ALA A 99 -10.52 -18.77 14.24
C ALA A 99 -10.57 -17.37 14.87
N SER A 100 -11.74 -17.01 15.36
CA SER A 100 -11.86 -15.85 16.24
C SER A 100 -11.34 -16.20 17.63
N GLY A 101 -10.52 -15.34 18.22
CA GLY A 101 -10.12 -15.51 19.61
C GLY A 101 -11.33 -15.47 20.52
N THR A 102 -11.36 -16.33 21.51
CA THR A 102 -12.45 -16.42 22.49
C THR A 102 -11.93 -16.28 23.91
N ALA A 103 -12.74 -15.69 24.78
CA ALA A 103 -12.55 -15.72 26.22
C ALA A 103 -13.82 -16.27 26.86
N GLN A 104 -13.69 -17.35 27.63
CA GLN A 104 -14.79 -17.92 28.40
C GLN A 104 -14.65 -17.53 29.86
N ILE A 105 -15.69 -16.94 30.43
CA ILE A 105 -15.72 -16.40 31.79
C ILE A 105 -16.81 -17.13 32.54
N ALA A 106 -16.45 -17.81 33.63
CA ALA A 106 -17.43 -18.41 34.54
C ALA A 106 -18.25 -17.32 35.24
N ALA A 107 -19.57 -17.47 35.25
CA ALA A 107 -20.49 -16.50 35.82
C ALA A 107 -21.62 -17.24 36.56
N GLY A 108 -21.40 -17.56 37.85
CA GLY A 108 -22.34 -18.33 38.64
C GLY A 108 -22.60 -19.75 38.08
N ALA A 109 -23.87 -20.07 37.83
CA ALA A 109 -24.26 -21.36 37.20
C ALA A 109 -24.20 -21.33 35.66
N GLY A 110 -23.79 -20.21 35.07
CA GLY A 110 -23.63 -20.01 33.65
C GLY A 110 -22.22 -19.57 33.26
N SER A 111 -22.04 -19.25 31.99
CA SER A 111 -20.79 -18.69 31.47
C SER A 111 -21.05 -17.60 30.42
N LEU A 112 -20.11 -16.68 30.31
CA LEU A 112 -20.04 -15.66 29.29
C LEU A 112 -18.93 -16.04 28.32
N THR A 113 -19.25 -16.15 27.06
CA THR A 113 -18.26 -16.33 26.00
C THR A 113 -18.20 -15.07 25.18
N LEU A 114 -17.05 -14.41 25.18
CA LEU A 114 -16.78 -13.27 24.30
C LEU A 114 -15.90 -13.75 23.16
N THR A 115 -16.38 -13.51 21.95
CA THR A 115 -15.71 -13.94 20.72
C THR A 115 -15.36 -12.70 19.91
N ALA A 116 -14.14 -12.62 19.38
CA ALA A 116 -13.76 -11.56 18.47
C ALA A 116 -14.68 -11.53 17.23
N LYS A 117 -15.11 -10.34 16.83
CA LYS A 117 -16.09 -10.18 15.71
C LYS A 117 -15.58 -10.66 14.37
N SER A 118 -14.28 -10.66 14.16
CA SER A 118 -13.66 -11.23 12.96
C SER A 118 -12.56 -12.21 13.33
N PRO A 119 -12.38 -13.27 12.53
CA PRO A 119 -11.28 -14.21 12.72
C PRO A 119 -9.93 -13.50 12.55
N GLY A 120 -8.91 -14.09 13.16
CA GLY A 120 -7.54 -13.64 12.99
C GLY A 120 -6.72 -13.73 14.28
N ALA A 121 -5.41 -13.90 14.12
CA ALA A 121 -4.46 -13.89 15.23
C ALA A 121 -4.42 -12.55 15.97
N TRP A 122 -4.83 -11.47 15.33
CA TRP A 122 -4.95 -10.14 15.93
C TRP A 122 -5.77 -10.17 17.21
N SER A 123 -6.82 -11.02 17.27
CA SER A 123 -7.71 -11.11 18.41
C SER A 123 -7.02 -11.61 19.69
N ASN A 124 -5.89 -12.30 19.58
CA ASN A 124 -5.09 -12.75 20.74
C ASN A 124 -4.42 -11.57 21.50
N ALA A 125 -4.33 -10.40 20.85
CA ALA A 125 -3.87 -9.17 21.49
C ALA A 125 -4.98 -8.43 22.26
N TYR A 126 -6.18 -9.01 22.36
CA TYR A 126 -7.31 -8.39 23.05
C TYR A 126 -7.70 -9.20 24.28
N ALA A 127 -8.34 -8.50 25.22
CA ALA A 127 -8.86 -9.09 26.45
C ALA A 127 -10.13 -8.38 26.88
N VAL A 128 -10.86 -9.00 27.79
CA VAL A 128 -11.97 -8.37 28.48
C VAL A 128 -11.62 -8.23 29.96
N LEU A 129 -11.70 -7.01 30.47
CA LEU A 129 -11.51 -6.68 31.89
C LEU A 129 -12.86 -6.60 32.55
N ILE A 130 -13.11 -7.51 33.49
CA ILE A 130 -14.29 -7.48 34.37
C ILE A 130 -13.93 -6.76 35.66
N GLY A 131 -14.79 -5.84 36.06
CA GLY A 131 -14.64 -5.08 37.29
C GLY A 131 -15.98 -4.73 37.95
N PRO A 132 -15.96 -4.13 39.14
CA PRO A 132 -17.17 -3.69 39.80
C PRO A 132 -17.87 -2.60 38.98
N SER A 133 -19.19 -2.63 38.97
CA SER A 133 -20.02 -1.59 38.35
C SER A 133 -19.82 -0.26 39.08
N THR A 134 -19.83 0.84 38.35
CA THR A 134 -19.69 2.19 38.89
C THR A 134 -20.89 2.54 39.80
N GLY A 135 -22.08 2.01 39.50
CA GLY A 135 -23.28 2.22 40.35
C GLY A 135 -23.33 1.38 41.60
N GLY A 136 -22.44 0.39 41.79
CA GLY A 136 -22.30 -0.40 43.02
C GLY A 136 -23.52 -1.27 43.38
N ALA A 137 -24.50 -1.45 42.50
CA ALA A 137 -25.69 -2.23 42.75
C ALA A 137 -25.38 -3.74 42.80
N ALA A 138 -25.98 -4.46 43.74
CA ALA A 138 -25.81 -5.91 43.82
C ALA A 138 -26.28 -6.60 42.52
N GLY A 139 -25.50 -7.57 42.01
CA GLY A 139 -25.82 -8.27 40.79
C GLY A 139 -25.39 -7.55 39.50
N THR A 140 -24.69 -6.42 39.63
CA THR A 140 -24.16 -5.66 38.48
C THR A 140 -22.64 -5.70 38.42
N PHE A 141 -22.10 -5.55 37.16
CA PHE A 141 -20.66 -5.53 36.91
C PHE A 141 -20.34 -4.62 35.70
N LYS A 142 -19.07 -4.39 35.47
CA LYS A 142 -18.54 -3.64 34.36
C LYS A 142 -17.68 -4.57 33.52
N ALA A 143 -17.83 -4.51 32.19
CA ALA A 143 -16.97 -5.19 31.24
C ALA A 143 -16.31 -4.16 30.33
N SER A 144 -14.99 -4.22 30.18
CA SER A 144 -14.25 -3.34 29.29
C SER A 144 -13.45 -4.17 28.29
N THR A 145 -13.59 -3.89 26.99
CA THR A 145 -12.72 -4.43 25.98
C THR A 145 -11.39 -3.69 26.02
N VAL A 146 -10.29 -4.41 26.15
CA VAL A 146 -8.95 -3.85 26.27
C VAL A 146 -8.02 -4.43 25.21
N TYR A 147 -7.16 -3.57 24.64
CA TYR A 147 -6.01 -4.00 23.87
C TYR A 147 -4.89 -4.38 24.83
N ALA A 148 -4.43 -5.61 24.76
CA ALA A 148 -3.52 -6.20 25.75
C ALA A 148 -2.48 -7.10 25.08
N PRO A 149 -1.59 -6.56 24.22
CA PRO A 149 -0.61 -7.35 23.47
C PRO A 149 0.42 -8.03 24.37
N SER A 150 0.60 -7.53 25.59
CA SER A 150 1.48 -8.11 26.61
C SER A 150 0.85 -8.02 28.00
N SER A 151 1.50 -8.58 29.01
CA SER A 151 1.03 -8.48 30.40
C SER A 151 1.15 -7.05 30.98
N THR A 152 1.97 -6.21 30.38
CA THR A 152 2.29 -4.86 30.87
C THR A 152 1.61 -3.75 30.09
N VAL A 153 1.14 -4.03 28.86
CA VAL A 153 0.44 -3.04 28.02
C VAL A 153 -1.04 -3.33 28.05
N LEU A 154 -1.81 -2.42 28.61
CA LEU A 154 -3.27 -2.49 28.68
C LEU A 154 -3.85 -1.13 28.29
N ALA A 155 -4.67 -1.10 27.25
CA ALA A 155 -5.40 0.08 26.83
C ALA A 155 -6.89 -0.25 26.73
N THR A 156 -7.72 0.44 27.49
CA THR A 156 -9.17 0.29 27.46
C THR A 156 -9.72 0.94 26.19
N LEU A 157 -10.44 0.18 25.39
CA LEU A 157 -11.03 0.62 24.12
C LEU A 157 -12.50 0.98 24.28
N GLU A 158 -13.26 0.13 24.96
CA GLU A 158 -14.70 0.28 25.21
C GLU A 158 -15.02 -0.13 26.63
N THR A 159 -16.06 0.46 27.20
CA THR A 159 -16.54 0.10 28.53
C THR A 159 -18.06 0.02 28.54
N PHE A 160 -18.57 -1.11 29.01
CA PHE A 160 -19.98 -1.37 29.25
C PHE A 160 -20.20 -1.50 30.74
N ASP A 161 -20.86 -0.51 31.32
CA ASP A 161 -21.06 -0.42 32.76
C ASP A 161 -22.48 -0.77 33.16
N ASN A 162 -22.69 -1.06 34.45
CA ASN A 162 -23.98 -1.40 35.01
C ASN A 162 -24.68 -2.58 34.33
N LEU A 163 -23.90 -3.55 33.83
CA LEU A 163 -24.43 -4.78 33.23
C LEU A 163 -25.08 -5.63 34.32
N VAL A 164 -26.36 -5.98 34.14
CA VAL A 164 -27.12 -6.78 35.08
C VAL A 164 -26.98 -8.26 34.74
N ALA A 165 -26.32 -9.04 35.60
CA ALA A 165 -26.01 -10.44 35.34
C ALA A 165 -27.26 -11.30 35.06
N ALA A 166 -28.34 -11.09 35.82
CA ALA A 166 -29.58 -11.86 35.69
C ALA A 166 -30.35 -11.64 34.38
N THR A 167 -30.15 -10.49 33.72
CA THR A 167 -30.84 -10.13 32.47
C THR A 167 -29.86 -9.95 31.29
N LEU A 168 -28.61 -10.42 31.45
CA LEU A 168 -27.59 -10.28 30.45
C LEU A 168 -27.95 -11.06 29.16
N ALA A 169 -27.91 -10.37 28.04
CA ALA A 169 -28.21 -10.93 26.72
C ALA A 169 -27.11 -10.54 25.72
N PRO A 170 -26.99 -11.20 24.58
CA PRO A 170 -26.01 -10.83 23.56
C PRO A 170 -26.05 -9.34 23.16
N ALA A 171 -27.25 -8.74 23.12
CA ALA A 171 -27.42 -7.31 22.82
C ALA A 171 -26.99 -6.37 23.96
N SER A 172 -26.70 -6.87 25.15
CA SER A 172 -26.25 -6.05 26.29
C SER A 172 -24.84 -5.47 26.09
N ILE A 173 -24.04 -6.06 25.20
CA ILE A 173 -22.70 -5.58 24.81
C ILE A 173 -22.68 -5.34 23.30
N SER A 174 -22.84 -4.08 22.90
CA SER A 174 -22.71 -3.66 21.50
C SER A 174 -21.28 -3.18 21.24
N SER A 175 -20.34 -4.10 21.29
CA SER A 175 -18.91 -3.82 21.09
C SER A 175 -18.53 -3.76 19.61
N ALA A 176 -17.56 -2.93 19.23
CA ALA A 176 -16.94 -2.95 17.91
C ALA A 176 -16.02 -4.16 17.71
N TYR A 177 -15.52 -4.76 18.79
CA TYR A 177 -14.43 -5.76 18.76
C TYR A 177 -14.90 -7.18 19.07
N VAL A 178 -15.88 -7.33 19.96
CA VAL A 178 -16.32 -8.66 20.43
C VAL A 178 -17.84 -8.83 20.36
N THR A 179 -18.26 -10.08 20.27
CA THR A 179 -19.65 -10.52 20.45
C THR A 179 -19.77 -11.28 21.76
N LEU A 180 -20.90 -11.13 22.45
CA LEU A 180 -21.22 -11.83 23.69
C LEU A 180 -22.17 -13.01 23.39
N ALA A 181 -21.86 -14.19 23.93
CA ALA A 181 -22.80 -15.29 24.08
C ALA A 181 -22.95 -15.63 25.57
N VAL A 182 -24.18 -15.85 26.01
CA VAL A 182 -24.52 -16.21 27.40
C VAL A 182 -25.04 -17.64 27.42
N THR A 183 -24.45 -18.49 28.24
CA THR A 183 -24.88 -19.88 28.39
C THR A 183 -25.30 -20.13 29.84
N GLY A 184 -26.51 -20.66 30.03
CA GLY A 184 -27.09 -20.89 31.35
C GLY A 184 -27.54 -19.59 32.06
N THR A 185 -27.84 -19.68 33.36
CA THR A 185 -28.19 -18.50 34.17
C THR A 185 -26.91 -17.80 34.61
N ALA A 186 -26.62 -16.64 34.02
CA ALA A 186 -25.42 -15.89 34.35
C ALA A 186 -25.54 -15.28 35.77
N GLY A 187 -24.55 -15.52 36.61
CA GLY A 187 -24.28 -14.74 37.82
C GLY A 187 -23.28 -13.61 37.53
N VAL A 188 -22.91 -12.86 38.57
CA VAL A 188 -21.86 -11.84 38.44
C VAL A 188 -20.52 -12.55 38.19
N PRO A 189 -19.82 -12.25 37.08
CA PRO A 189 -18.52 -12.86 36.81
C PRO A 189 -17.46 -12.35 37.79
N THR A 190 -16.43 -13.17 38.02
CA THR A 190 -15.30 -12.77 38.88
C THR A 190 -14.52 -11.63 38.22
N ASN A 191 -14.13 -10.64 39.03
CA ASN A 191 -13.27 -9.56 38.53
C ASN A 191 -11.93 -10.10 38.07
N GLY A 192 -11.48 -9.65 36.88
CA GLY A 192 -10.23 -10.11 36.32
C GLY A 192 -10.06 -9.73 34.84
N LEU A 193 -8.84 -9.93 34.33
CA LEU A 193 -8.50 -9.77 32.92
C LEU A 193 -8.59 -11.12 32.22
N TYR A 194 -9.48 -11.22 31.27
CA TYR A 194 -9.73 -12.44 30.48
C TYR A 194 -9.26 -12.24 29.04
N ARG A 195 -8.11 -12.84 28.71
CA ARG A 195 -7.51 -12.72 27.36
C ARG A 195 -8.29 -13.56 26.37
N LEU A 196 -8.53 -12.99 25.20
CA LEU A 196 -8.96 -13.76 24.05
C LEU A 196 -7.80 -14.65 23.59
N SER A 197 -8.10 -15.89 23.21
CA SER A 197 -7.11 -16.85 22.74
C SER A 197 -7.71 -17.75 21.65
N GLY A 198 -6.85 -18.42 20.89
CA GLY A 198 -7.27 -19.29 19.80
C GLY A 198 -7.63 -18.55 18.51
N GLY A 199 -7.43 -17.25 18.44
CA GLY A 199 -7.53 -16.52 17.19
C GLY A 199 -6.41 -16.95 16.23
N ALA A 200 -6.77 -17.22 14.98
CA ALA A 200 -5.83 -17.63 13.94
C ALA A 200 -6.22 -16.96 12.62
N ASP A 201 -5.22 -16.51 11.89
CA ASP A 201 -5.43 -15.91 10.55
C ASP A 201 -5.86 -16.98 9.55
N GLY A 202 -5.62 -18.24 9.86
CA GLY A 202 -5.85 -19.35 8.98
C GLY A 202 -5.00 -19.25 7.72
N ASN A 203 -5.23 -20.15 6.80
CA ASN A 203 -4.69 -20.08 5.44
C ASN A 203 -5.74 -19.61 4.42
N GLY A 204 -6.81 -18.97 4.89
CA GLY A 204 -7.95 -18.53 4.07
C GLY A 204 -8.89 -19.66 3.62
N VAL A 205 -8.64 -20.91 4.05
CA VAL A 205 -9.48 -22.06 3.70
C VAL A 205 -10.83 -21.94 4.39
N GLY A 206 -11.91 -22.08 3.60
CA GLY A 206 -13.30 -21.96 4.09
C GLY A 206 -13.79 -20.52 4.25
N VAL A 207 -12.95 -19.51 4.07
CA VAL A 207 -13.40 -18.10 3.94
C VAL A 207 -13.68 -17.83 2.47
N PRO A 208 -14.87 -17.32 2.11
CA PRO A 208 -15.13 -16.93 0.74
C PRO A 208 -14.11 -15.90 0.26
N PRO A 209 -13.71 -15.91 -1.03
CA PRO A 209 -12.89 -14.86 -1.58
C PRO A 209 -13.61 -13.52 -1.46
N ALA A 210 -12.86 -12.43 -1.49
CA ALA A 210 -13.43 -11.08 -1.50
C ALA A 210 -14.42 -10.94 -2.66
N GLN A 211 -15.62 -10.45 -2.37
CA GLN A 211 -16.69 -10.31 -3.33
C GLN A 211 -17.13 -8.85 -3.46
N PRO A 212 -17.37 -8.36 -4.68
CA PRO A 212 -17.99 -7.07 -4.89
C PRO A 212 -19.47 -7.12 -4.50
N ALA A 213 -19.98 -6.05 -3.91
CA ALA A 213 -21.41 -5.89 -3.70
C ALA A 213 -22.12 -5.71 -5.04
N SER A 214 -23.31 -6.28 -5.16
CA SER A 214 -24.10 -6.23 -6.39
C SER A 214 -25.60 -6.09 -6.11
N ILE A 215 -26.33 -5.71 -7.14
CA ILE A 215 -27.80 -5.72 -7.18
C ILE A 215 -28.28 -6.18 -8.56
N ASN A 216 -29.24 -7.10 -8.58
CA ASN A 216 -29.95 -7.54 -9.77
C ASN A 216 -31.34 -6.93 -9.80
N ILE A 217 -31.65 -6.13 -10.81
CA ILE A 217 -32.95 -5.52 -11.05
C ILE A 217 -33.66 -6.34 -12.13
N THR A 218 -34.73 -7.04 -11.76
CA THR A 218 -35.52 -7.90 -12.66
C THR A 218 -36.83 -7.26 -13.10
N GLY A 219 -37.26 -6.19 -12.43
CA GLY A 219 -38.44 -5.43 -12.78
C GLY A 219 -38.24 -3.94 -12.54
N LEU A 220 -38.59 -3.13 -13.52
CA LEU A 220 -38.61 -1.67 -13.42
C LEU A 220 -40.01 -1.19 -13.82
N THR A 221 -40.78 -0.69 -12.85
CA THR A 221 -42.15 -0.25 -13.04
C THR A 221 -42.23 1.24 -12.74
N PHE A 222 -42.77 2.02 -13.71
CA PHE A 222 -43.10 3.40 -13.55
C PHE A 222 -44.61 3.55 -13.41
N ASP A 223 -45.06 4.15 -12.34
CA ASP A 223 -46.46 4.49 -12.12
C ASP A 223 -46.64 6.01 -12.11
N PRO A 224 -46.98 6.61 -13.26
CA PRO A 224 -47.21 8.03 -13.37
C PRO A 224 -48.60 8.45 -12.87
N THR A 225 -49.47 7.49 -12.51
CA THR A 225 -50.86 7.80 -12.10
C THR A 225 -50.99 8.26 -10.67
N VAL A 226 -49.94 8.08 -9.86
CA VAL A 226 -49.84 8.57 -8.48
C VAL A 226 -48.98 9.82 -8.39
N SER A 227 -49.25 10.70 -7.42
CA SER A 227 -48.46 11.91 -7.21
C SER A 227 -47.79 11.88 -5.85
N PRO A 228 -46.42 11.99 -5.78
CA PRO A 228 -45.47 11.99 -6.91
C PRO A 228 -45.44 10.64 -7.62
N SER A 229 -45.04 10.63 -8.90
CA SER A 229 -44.88 9.41 -9.69
C SER A 229 -44.00 8.40 -8.97
N LYS A 230 -44.39 7.13 -8.96
CA LYS A 230 -43.70 6.06 -8.23
C LYS A 230 -42.83 5.24 -9.18
N VAL A 231 -41.58 5.02 -8.77
CA VAL A 231 -40.68 4.05 -9.39
C VAL A 231 -40.53 2.85 -8.46
N THR A 232 -40.79 1.68 -8.98
CA THR A 232 -40.59 0.42 -8.23
C THR A 232 -39.56 -0.42 -8.92
N LEU A 233 -38.52 -0.78 -8.16
CA LEU A 233 -37.48 -1.73 -8.56
C LEU A 233 -37.82 -3.09 -7.95
N THR A 234 -37.90 -4.13 -8.78
CA THR A 234 -38.02 -5.50 -8.31
C THR A 234 -36.66 -6.15 -8.46
N THR A 235 -36.16 -6.76 -7.39
CA THR A 235 -34.85 -7.43 -7.35
C THR A 235 -35.03 -8.94 -7.19
N ALA A 236 -34.09 -9.72 -7.74
CA ALA A 236 -34.01 -11.16 -7.55
C ALA A 236 -32.54 -11.60 -7.51
N SER A 237 -32.31 -12.87 -7.18
CA SER A 237 -30.95 -13.43 -7.12
C SER A 237 -30.28 -13.61 -8.49
N THR A 238 -31.07 -13.69 -9.57
CA THR A 238 -30.57 -13.90 -10.94
C THR A 238 -31.46 -13.23 -11.96
N GLY A 239 -30.89 -12.87 -13.11
CA GLY A 239 -31.62 -12.27 -14.23
C GLY A 239 -31.65 -10.74 -14.19
N GLY A 240 -32.22 -10.11 -15.21
CA GLY A 240 -32.37 -8.66 -15.30
C GLY A 240 -31.09 -7.89 -15.59
N LEU A 241 -31.07 -6.65 -15.13
CA LEU A 241 -29.92 -5.73 -15.17
C LEU A 241 -29.17 -5.82 -13.84
N THR A 242 -27.92 -6.24 -13.91
CA THR A 242 -27.04 -6.37 -12.75
C THR A 242 -26.06 -5.21 -12.71
N PHE A 243 -26.00 -4.56 -11.56
CA PHE A 243 -24.93 -3.64 -11.23
C PHE A 243 -24.03 -4.28 -10.17
N THR A 244 -22.74 -4.30 -10.41
CA THR A 244 -21.74 -4.90 -9.52
C THR A 244 -20.67 -3.86 -9.25
N MET A 245 -20.26 -3.70 -7.99
CA MET A 245 -19.12 -2.83 -7.65
C MET A 245 -17.87 -3.27 -8.41
N VAL A 246 -17.09 -2.32 -8.91
CA VAL A 246 -15.81 -2.60 -9.59
C VAL A 246 -14.86 -3.33 -8.66
N ASN A 247 -14.83 -2.92 -7.39
CA ASN A 247 -13.91 -3.46 -6.41
C ASN A 247 -14.64 -4.25 -5.31
N PRO A 248 -14.10 -5.40 -4.89
CA PRO A 248 -14.66 -6.20 -3.80
C PRO A 248 -14.57 -5.50 -2.45
N GLY A 249 -15.43 -5.89 -1.53
CA GLY A 249 -15.39 -5.48 -0.14
C GLY A 249 -16.77 -5.16 0.45
N VAL A 250 -16.88 -5.27 1.77
CA VAL A 250 -18.09 -4.93 2.53
C VAL A 250 -18.48 -3.46 2.35
N TRP A 251 -17.53 -2.59 2.11
CA TRP A 251 -17.76 -1.15 1.85
C TRP A 251 -18.75 -0.90 0.70
N GLY A 252 -18.79 -1.79 -0.30
CA GLY A 252 -19.74 -1.71 -1.41
C GLY A 252 -21.20 -1.81 -0.99
N ASN A 253 -21.51 -2.40 0.18
CA ASN A 253 -22.86 -2.48 0.71
C ASN A 253 -23.40 -1.11 1.17
N ASN A 254 -22.54 -0.10 1.31
CA ASN A 254 -22.93 1.28 1.60
C ASN A 254 -23.33 2.07 0.34
N TYR A 255 -23.39 1.42 -0.82
CA TYR A 255 -23.78 2.07 -2.06
C TYR A 255 -25.18 1.63 -2.49
N SER A 256 -25.85 2.51 -3.22
CA SER A 256 -27.19 2.26 -3.76
C SER A 256 -27.26 2.80 -5.18
N VAL A 257 -28.07 2.18 -6.00
CA VAL A 257 -28.47 2.72 -7.30
C VAL A 257 -29.84 3.38 -7.19
N GLN A 258 -29.99 4.54 -7.81
CA GLN A 258 -31.26 5.25 -7.91
C GLN A 258 -31.60 5.42 -9.39
N ILE A 259 -32.80 5.00 -9.77
CA ILE A 259 -33.29 5.11 -11.13
C ILE A 259 -34.44 6.10 -11.17
N GLN A 260 -34.39 7.01 -12.15
CA GLN A 260 -35.41 8.02 -12.40
C GLN A 260 -35.78 8.01 -13.89
N PRO A 261 -37.06 7.84 -14.25
CA PRO A 261 -37.50 7.89 -15.64
C PRO A 261 -37.36 9.29 -16.22
N ARG A 262 -37.18 9.39 -17.53
CA ARG A 262 -37.35 10.64 -18.24
C ARG A 262 -38.85 10.97 -18.36
N PRO A 263 -39.28 12.18 -18.01
CA PRO A 263 -40.69 12.54 -18.06
C PRO A 263 -41.27 12.59 -19.48
N ASP A 264 -40.41 12.88 -20.46
CA ASP A 264 -40.77 13.04 -21.89
C ASP A 264 -40.61 11.74 -22.69
N ASP A 265 -39.84 10.76 -22.17
CA ASP A 265 -39.58 9.46 -22.82
C ASP A 265 -39.34 8.35 -21.78
N TYR A 266 -40.40 7.61 -21.46
CA TYR A 266 -40.33 6.51 -20.48
C TYR A 266 -39.55 5.27 -20.95
N THR A 267 -39.07 5.24 -22.20
CA THR A 267 -38.12 4.22 -22.65
C THR A 267 -36.70 4.51 -22.17
N ARG A 268 -36.48 5.70 -21.61
CA ARG A 268 -35.20 6.19 -21.12
C ARG A 268 -35.26 6.58 -19.65
N PHE A 269 -34.13 6.53 -19.02
CA PHE A 269 -34.00 6.85 -17.60
C PHE A 269 -32.63 7.46 -17.27
N SER A 270 -32.54 8.05 -16.09
CA SER A 270 -31.29 8.44 -15.45
C SER A 270 -30.96 7.48 -14.33
N LEU A 271 -29.66 7.25 -14.11
CA LEU A 271 -29.15 6.45 -13.01
C LEU A 271 -28.20 7.31 -12.19
N ALA A 272 -28.37 7.30 -10.87
CA ALA A 272 -27.43 7.86 -9.92
C ALA A 272 -26.86 6.76 -9.02
N VAL A 273 -25.57 6.86 -8.76
CA VAL A 273 -24.87 6.06 -7.75
C VAL A 273 -24.83 6.89 -6.47
N LEU A 274 -25.34 6.34 -5.40
CA LEU A 274 -25.42 6.99 -4.10
C LEU A 274 -24.52 6.29 -3.10
N ALA A 275 -23.77 7.06 -2.32
CA ALA A 275 -23.02 6.58 -1.17
C ALA A 275 -23.75 6.92 0.13
N LEU A 276 -23.92 5.95 1.00
CA LEU A 276 -24.45 6.11 2.35
C LEU A 276 -23.30 6.45 3.31
N ASN A 277 -23.40 7.56 3.99
CA ASN A 277 -22.52 7.85 5.13
C ASN A 277 -23.00 7.02 6.34
N PRO A 278 -22.20 6.07 6.84
CA PRO A 278 -22.64 5.18 7.92
C PRO A 278 -22.91 5.92 9.24
N ALA A 279 -22.21 7.03 9.49
CA ALA A 279 -22.34 7.79 10.72
C ALA A 279 -23.59 8.70 10.74
N THR A 280 -23.89 9.34 9.60
CA THR A 280 -25.01 10.31 9.49
C THR A 280 -26.25 9.73 8.84
N GLN A 281 -26.17 8.53 8.26
CA GLN A 281 -27.20 7.87 7.46
C GLN A 281 -27.66 8.71 6.25
N ALA A 282 -26.86 9.67 5.83
CA ALA A 282 -27.12 10.52 4.68
C ALA A 282 -26.66 9.85 3.39
N LEU A 283 -27.50 9.91 2.36
CA LEU A 283 -27.16 9.48 1.00
C LEU A 283 -26.63 10.68 0.21
N THR A 284 -25.48 10.50 -0.43
CA THR A 284 -24.87 11.50 -1.32
C THR A 284 -24.70 10.90 -2.71
N THR A 285 -25.05 11.65 -3.76
CA THR A 285 -24.81 11.22 -5.14
C THR A 285 -23.31 11.34 -5.45
N VAL A 286 -22.70 10.24 -5.84
CA VAL A 286 -21.27 10.19 -6.22
C VAL A 286 -21.08 10.16 -7.74
N GLU A 287 -22.02 9.56 -8.47
CA GLU A 287 -22.06 9.58 -9.95
C GLU A 287 -23.49 9.70 -10.45
N SER A 288 -23.67 10.24 -11.66
CA SER A 288 -24.98 10.38 -12.29
C SER A 288 -24.87 10.26 -13.80
N TYR A 289 -25.75 9.46 -14.39
CA TYR A 289 -25.80 9.15 -15.81
C TYR A 289 -27.22 9.42 -16.35
N ALA A 290 -27.33 10.27 -17.34
CA ALA A 290 -28.62 10.65 -17.92
C ALA A 290 -28.86 9.95 -19.26
N ASN A 291 -30.13 9.88 -19.64
CA ASN A 291 -30.59 9.44 -20.95
C ASN A 291 -30.20 8.00 -21.30
N LEU A 292 -30.18 7.10 -20.33
CA LEU A 292 -29.83 5.70 -20.52
C LEU A 292 -30.98 4.92 -21.18
N SER A 293 -30.62 3.91 -21.98
CA SER A 293 -31.55 3.00 -22.66
C SER A 293 -31.26 1.54 -22.28
N LEU A 294 -32.29 0.70 -22.22
CA LEU A 294 -32.16 -0.76 -22.09
C LEU A 294 -31.93 -1.46 -23.43
N ASN A 295 -32.02 -0.73 -24.55
CA ASN A 295 -31.84 -1.29 -25.90
C ASN A 295 -30.36 -1.35 -26.27
N PRO A 296 -29.78 -2.55 -26.51
CA PRO A 296 -28.40 -2.67 -26.96
C PRO A 296 -28.12 -2.04 -28.33
N ALA A 297 -29.16 -1.90 -29.17
CA ALA A 297 -29.08 -1.25 -30.47
C ALA A 297 -29.51 0.23 -30.41
N ASP A 298 -29.34 0.89 -29.28
CA ASP A 298 -29.71 2.29 -29.11
C ASP A 298 -28.93 3.20 -30.07
N THR A 299 -29.65 3.91 -30.93
CA THR A 299 -29.06 4.78 -31.96
C THR A 299 -28.37 6.03 -31.40
N GLN A 300 -28.59 6.37 -30.15
CA GLN A 300 -27.90 7.46 -29.44
C GLN A 300 -26.67 6.99 -28.68
N GLY A 301 -26.34 5.69 -28.75
CA GLY A 301 -25.19 5.11 -28.06
C GLY A 301 -25.29 5.14 -26.54
N ARG A 302 -26.50 5.18 -25.98
CA ARG A 302 -26.76 5.32 -24.53
C ARG A 302 -27.20 4.02 -23.87
N TYR A 303 -26.78 2.87 -24.41
CA TYR A 303 -27.05 1.57 -23.79
C TYR A 303 -26.42 1.49 -22.40
N VAL A 304 -27.24 1.23 -21.38
CA VAL A 304 -26.84 1.32 -19.96
C VAL A 304 -25.62 0.47 -19.62
N VAL A 305 -25.52 -0.75 -20.20
CA VAL A 305 -24.40 -1.64 -19.91
C VAL A 305 -23.07 -1.04 -20.38
N ASN A 306 -23.02 -0.51 -21.59
CA ASN A 306 -21.82 0.10 -22.13
C ASN A 306 -21.43 1.37 -21.34
N ILE A 307 -22.40 2.27 -21.15
CA ILE A 307 -22.15 3.56 -20.48
C ILE A 307 -21.62 3.34 -19.05
N ILE A 308 -22.26 2.47 -18.28
CA ILE A 308 -21.83 2.24 -16.90
C ILE A 308 -20.47 1.52 -16.86
N SER A 309 -20.26 0.49 -17.67
CA SER A 309 -18.99 -0.26 -17.65
C SER A 309 -17.79 0.54 -18.19
N GLU A 310 -18.02 1.54 -19.04
CA GLU A 310 -16.96 2.38 -19.62
C GLU A 310 -16.68 3.65 -18.81
N GLN A 311 -17.69 4.20 -18.13
CA GLN A 311 -17.62 5.55 -17.54
C GLN A 311 -17.70 5.57 -16.01
N SER A 312 -18.19 4.49 -15.37
CA SER A 312 -18.30 4.47 -13.91
C SER A 312 -17.00 4.02 -13.24
N ASN A 313 -16.58 4.76 -12.21
CA ASN A 313 -15.49 4.36 -11.33
C ASN A 313 -15.93 3.38 -10.23
N TYR A 314 -17.23 3.25 -10.01
CA TYR A 314 -17.80 2.47 -8.93
C TYR A 314 -18.47 1.19 -9.41
N LEU A 315 -19.13 1.20 -10.57
CA LEU A 315 -19.99 0.11 -11.02
C LEU A 315 -19.57 -0.46 -12.38
N ASN A 316 -19.73 -1.78 -12.50
CA ASN A 316 -19.90 -2.46 -13.78
C ASN A 316 -21.37 -2.82 -13.98
N ALA A 317 -21.81 -2.91 -15.22
CA ALA A 317 -23.17 -3.30 -15.55
C ALA A 317 -23.19 -4.51 -16.49
N SER A 318 -24.18 -5.37 -16.33
CA SER A 318 -24.46 -6.48 -17.25
C SER A 318 -25.95 -6.72 -17.37
N MET A 319 -26.39 -7.25 -18.52
CA MET A 319 -27.79 -7.58 -18.79
C MET A 319 -27.91 -9.07 -19.06
N SER A 320 -28.86 -9.73 -18.39
CA SER A 320 -29.16 -11.13 -18.65
C SER A 320 -29.80 -11.33 -20.03
N ALA A 321 -29.25 -12.23 -20.83
CA ALA A 321 -29.82 -12.59 -22.14
C ALA A 321 -31.12 -13.43 -22.00
N THR A 322 -31.24 -14.21 -20.91
CA THR A 322 -32.38 -15.10 -20.68
C THR A 322 -33.58 -14.42 -20.01
N THR A 323 -33.30 -13.39 -19.21
CA THR A 323 -34.32 -12.63 -18.46
C THR A 323 -33.95 -11.14 -18.52
N PRO A 324 -34.06 -10.49 -19.69
CA PRO A 324 -33.70 -9.08 -19.81
C PRO A 324 -34.67 -8.21 -19.01
N LEU A 325 -34.14 -7.11 -18.45
CA LEU A 325 -34.97 -6.11 -17.81
C LEU A 325 -35.80 -5.36 -18.86
N THR A 326 -37.06 -5.19 -18.58
CA THR A 326 -37.96 -4.35 -19.38
C THR A 326 -38.62 -3.27 -18.51
N ILE A 327 -38.85 -2.12 -19.08
CA ILE A 327 -39.59 -1.04 -18.41
C ILE A 327 -41.09 -1.34 -18.55
N LYS A 328 -41.78 -1.39 -17.41
CA LYS A 328 -43.25 -1.55 -17.35
C LYS A 328 -43.90 -0.25 -16.91
N LEU A 329 -44.79 0.26 -17.73
CA LEU A 329 -45.67 1.40 -17.38
C LEU A 329 -46.97 0.89 -16.75
N VAL A 330 -47.39 1.53 -15.67
CA VAL A 330 -48.67 1.26 -15.02
C VAL A 330 -49.60 2.42 -15.36
N GLY A 331 -50.77 2.12 -16.01
CA GLY A 331 -51.74 3.10 -16.41
C GLY A 331 -51.47 3.80 -17.75
N ALA A 332 -52.28 4.78 -18.11
CA ALA A 332 -52.10 5.58 -19.30
C ALA A 332 -51.00 6.64 -19.06
N VAL A 333 -50.20 6.92 -20.10
CA VAL A 333 -49.22 8.01 -20.07
C VAL A 333 -49.97 9.34 -19.88
N PRO A 334 -49.68 10.14 -18.83
CA PRO A 334 -50.31 11.43 -18.63
C PRO A 334 -49.99 12.42 -19.78
N THR A 335 -50.92 13.27 -20.11
CA THR A 335 -50.71 14.34 -21.11
C THR A 335 -49.81 15.47 -20.61
N THR A 336 -49.60 15.55 -19.31
CA THR A 336 -48.64 16.46 -18.65
C THR A 336 -47.52 15.62 -18.03
N PRO A 337 -46.22 16.02 -18.16
CA PRO A 337 -45.12 15.29 -17.55
C PRO A 337 -45.36 15.17 -16.04
N PRO A 338 -45.31 13.96 -15.47
CA PRO A 338 -45.45 13.78 -14.04
C PRO A 338 -44.19 14.29 -13.31
N VAL A 339 -44.34 14.68 -12.05
CA VAL A 339 -43.21 14.93 -11.16
C VAL A 339 -42.46 13.60 -11.01
N SER A 340 -41.17 13.63 -11.28
CA SER A 340 -40.33 12.41 -11.28
C SER A 340 -40.40 11.69 -9.94
N GLY A 341 -40.74 10.41 -9.98
CA GLY A 341 -40.52 9.50 -8.88
C GLY A 341 -39.13 8.83 -8.97
N THR A 342 -38.54 8.45 -7.85
CA THR A 342 -37.22 7.81 -7.78
C THR A 342 -37.33 6.46 -7.08
N GLY A 343 -36.70 5.44 -7.65
CA GLY A 343 -36.50 4.16 -6.99
C GLY A 343 -35.04 4.01 -6.56
N THR A 344 -34.81 3.78 -5.27
CA THR A 344 -33.47 3.56 -4.72
C THR A 344 -33.35 2.13 -4.17
N SER A 345 -32.25 1.48 -4.46
CA SER A 345 -31.99 0.12 -3.95
C SER A 345 -30.52 -0.06 -3.60
N PRO A 346 -30.22 -0.59 -2.39
CA PRO A 346 -28.85 -0.82 -1.93
C PRO A 346 -28.22 -2.00 -2.66
N LEU A 347 -26.90 -1.91 -2.86
CA LEU A 347 -26.09 -3.05 -3.23
C LEU A 347 -25.87 -3.94 -1.99
N THR A 348 -25.71 -5.25 -2.20
CA THR A 348 -25.53 -6.23 -1.13
C THR A 348 -24.52 -7.29 -1.53
N GLY A 349 -24.09 -8.12 -0.56
CA GLY A 349 -23.21 -9.26 -0.80
C GLY A 349 -21.74 -8.91 -0.93
N GLY A 350 -21.36 -7.64 -0.73
CA GLY A 350 -19.95 -7.25 -0.66
C GLY A 350 -19.27 -7.94 0.53
N ASN A 351 -18.09 -8.50 0.32
CA ASN A 351 -17.30 -9.24 1.28
C ASN A 351 -15.81 -8.92 1.11
N ASP A 352 -15.10 -8.66 2.20
CA ASP A 352 -13.66 -8.36 2.21
C ASP A 352 -12.80 -9.62 1.98
N GLY A 353 -13.36 -10.82 2.06
CA GLY A 353 -12.60 -12.05 2.13
C GLY A 353 -11.92 -12.22 3.49
N ALA A 354 -10.90 -13.06 3.56
CA ALA A 354 -10.05 -13.16 4.73
C ALA A 354 -9.25 -11.86 4.93
N LEU A 355 -9.07 -11.46 6.18
CA LEU A 355 -8.10 -10.44 6.55
C LEU A 355 -6.70 -10.98 6.22
N LEU A 356 -5.98 -10.28 5.37
CA LEU A 356 -4.63 -10.65 4.99
C LEU A 356 -3.61 -9.89 5.84
N SER A 357 -2.78 -10.63 6.55
CA SER A 357 -1.67 -10.09 7.35
C SER A 357 -0.39 -10.85 7.06
N PRO A 358 0.78 -10.20 7.05
CA PRO A 358 2.06 -10.89 6.90
C PRO A 358 2.27 -11.99 7.93
N ALA A 359 2.99 -13.03 7.57
CA ALA A 359 3.33 -14.13 8.45
C ALA A 359 4.08 -13.63 9.70
N LEU A 360 3.66 -14.09 10.88
CA LEU A 360 4.33 -13.77 12.15
C LEU A 360 5.54 -14.69 12.41
N THR A 361 5.61 -15.83 11.71
CA THR A 361 6.67 -16.82 11.87
C THR A 361 7.33 -17.08 10.52
N PRO A 362 8.66 -16.89 10.40
CA PRO A 362 9.39 -17.19 9.18
C PRO A 362 9.24 -18.64 8.72
N GLY A 363 9.09 -18.85 7.42
CA GLY A 363 8.88 -20.19 6.82
C GLY A 363 7.46 -20.73 6.96
N SER A 364 6.51 -19.89 7.35
CA SER A 364 5.09 -20.25 7.48
C SER A 364 4.22 -19.23 6.73
N PRO A 365 4.33 -19.17 5.38
CA PRO A 365 3.59 -18.20 4.59
C PRO A 365 2.07 -18.37 4.76
N THR A 366 1.36 -17.25 4.72
CA THR A 366 -0.09 -17.15 4.87
C THR A 366 -0.76 -16.88 3.52
N ALA A 367 -2.05 -16.59 3.54
CA ALA A 367 -2.76 -16.09 2.36
C ALA A 367 -2.25 -14.70 1.91
N PHE A 368 -1.60 -13.95 2.80
CA PHE A 368 -0.99 -12.65 2.47
C PHE A 368 0.16 -12.83 1.48
N GLU A 369 1.13 -13.69 1.79
CA GLU A 369 2.27 -13.94 0.91
C GLU A 369 1.83 -14.61 -0.41
N THR A 370 0.77 -15.42 -0.36
CA THR A 370 0.15 -15.98 -1.57
C THR A 370 -0.44 -14.87 -2.45
N ALA A 371 -1.17 -13.92 -1.87
CA ALA A 371 -1.75 -12.79 -2.59
C ALA A 371 -0.66 -11.81 -3.08
N LEU A 372 0.39 -11.58 -2.27
CA LEU A 372 1.51 -10.72 -2.62
C LEU A 372 2.29 -11.25 -3.82
N ASN A 373 2.57 -12.55 -3.85
CA ASN A 373 3.35 -13.23 -4.89
C ASN A 373 2.46 -13.83 -6.00
N ALA A 374 1.21 -13.38 -6.15
CA ALA A 374 0.31 -13.89 -7.17
C ALA A 374 0.97 -13.81 -8.56
N ALA A 375 0.96 -14.92 -9.30
CA ALA A 375 1.61 -15.05 -10.60
C ALA A 375 0.59 -15.34 -11.71
N GLY A 376 0.84 -14.84 -12.92
CA GLY A 376 0.06 -15.11 -14.12
C GLY A 376 -0.61 -13.87 -14.72
N THR A 377 -1.23 -14.04 -15.88
CA THR A 377 -1.93 -12.96 -16.60
C THR A 377 -3.16 -12.51 -15.80
N GLY A 378 -3.24 -11.24 -15.46
CA GLY A 378 -4.30 -10.69 -14.59
C GLY A 378 -4.08 -10.99 -13.10
N ALA A 379 -2.88 -11.47 -12.72
CA ALA A 379 -2.49 -11.67 -11.34
C ALA A 379 -2.53 -10.36 -10.54
N GLY A 380 -2.87 -10.47 -9.27
CA GLY A 380 -2.79 -9.37 -8.31
C GLY A 380 -1.37 -9.21 -7.72
N GLY A 381 -1.30 -8.67 -6.54
CA GLY A 381 -0.05 -8.56 -5.80
C GLY A 381 0.99 -7.68 -6.48
N LEU A 382 2.25 -7.99 -6.31
CA LEU A 382 3.37 -7.18 -6.84
C LEU A 382 3.35 -7.05 -8.37
N GLN A 383 2.75 -8.01 -9.10
CA GLN A 383 2.69 -7.95 -10.56
C GLN A 383 1.90 -6.73 -11.08
N LEU A 384 1.02 -6.17 -10.28
CA LEU A 384 0.32 -4.92 -10.64
C LEU A 384 1.28 -3.74 -10.82
N LEU A 385 2.44 -3.76 -10.16
CA LEU A 385 3.48 -2.75 -10.32
C LEU A 385 4.23 -2.84 -11.66
N SER A 386 4.09 -3.95 -12.40
CA SER A 386 4.71 -4.07 -13.74
C SER A 386 4.03 -3.19 -14.79
N THR A 387 2.84 -2.67 -14.50
CA THR A 387 2.06 -1.81 -15.41
C THR A 387 2.23 -0.32 -15.13
N VAL A 388 2.89 0.05 -14.02
CA VAL A 388 3.15 1.46 -13.70
C VAL A 388 4.40 1.97 -14.41
N PRO A 389 4.44 3.25 -14.78
CA PRO A 389 5.59 3.80 -15.52
C PRO A 389 6.91 3.65 -14.76
N ILE A 390 6.93 3.97 -13.47
CA ILE A 390 8.11 3.87 -12.61
C ILE A 390 7.69 3.85 -11.13
N PHE A 391 8.37 3.03 -10.34
CA PHE A 391 8.44 3.14 -8.88
C PHE A 391 9.89 2.85 -8.46
N ASN A 392 10.32 3.44 -7.35
CA ASN A 392 11.73 3.40 -6.93
C ASN A 392 11.93 2.64 -5.63
N LEU A 393 10.94 2.66 -4.72
CA LEU A 393 11.00 2.05 -3.41
C LEU A 393 9.84 1.06 -3.26
N LEU A 394 10.11 -0.10 -2.68
CA LEU A 394 9.09 -1.09 -2.31
C LEU A 394 9.06 -1.25 -0.80
N CYS A 395 7.87 -1.16 -0.21
CA CYS A 395 7.61 -1.42 1.20
C CYS A 395 6.42 -2.39 1.33
N VAL A 396 6.60 -3.45 2.08
CA VAL A 396 5.54 -4.38 2.49
C VAL A 396 5.55 -4.43 4.01
N PRO A 397 4.74 -3.58 4.68
CA PRO A 397 4.88 -3.36 6.12
C PRO A 397 4.69 -4.62 6.95
N GLY A 398 5.71 -4.97 7.72
CA GLY A 398 5.70 -6.13 8.60
C GLY A 398 5.96 -7.49 7.92
N GLU A 399 6.29 -7.52 6.63
CA GLU A 399 6.68 -8.76 5.94
C GLU A 399 8.07 -9.21 6.39
N ILE A 400 8.14 -10.45 6.90
CA ILE A 400 9.35 -11.01 7.54
C ILE A 400 9.74 -12.38 7.02
N ASP A 401 8.94 -12.99 6.16
CA ASP A 401 9.25 -14.32 5.63
C ASP A 401 10.43 -14.25 4.66
N PRO A 402 11.55 -14.98 4.92
CA PRO A 402 12.74 -14.86 4.09
C PRO A 402 12.55 -15.27 2.63
N ALA A 403 11.67 -16.22 2.33
CA ALA A 403 11.39 -16.64 0.96
C ALA A 403 10.64 -15.55 0.21
N THR A 404 9.67 -14.92 0.86
CA THR A 404 8.90 -13.80 0.33
C THR A 404 9.78 -12.57 0.14
N ILE A 405 10.63 -12.22 1.11
CA ILE A 405 11.61 -11.12 0.97
C ILE A 405 12.56 -11.39 -0.22
N SER A 406 13.03 -12.63 -0.40
CA SER A 406 13.87 -12.99 -1.55
C SER A 406 13.15 -12.84 -2.89
N SER A 407 11.84 -13.17 -2.95
CA SER A 407 11.00 -12.92 -4.12
C SER A 407 10.84 -11.42 -4.41
N MET A 408 10.61 -10.61 -3.38
CA MET A 408 10.55 -9.15 -3.49
C MET A 408 11.87 -8.54 -3.95
N GLN A 409 13.02 -9.06 -3.48
CA GLN A 409 14.34 -8.65 -3.96
C GLN A 409 14.52 -8.94 -5.45
N ALA A 410 14.09 -10.12 -5.92
CA ALA A 410 14.16 -10.49 -7.33
C ALA A 410 13.24 -9.58 -8.19
N PHE A 411 12.04 -9.29 -7.69
CA PHE A 411 11.13 -8.36 -8.34
C PHE A 411 11.72 -6.94 -8.43
N CYS A 412 12.25 -6.41 -7.32
CA CYS A 412 12.91 -5.10 -7.29
C CYS A 412 14.13 -5.03 -8.21
N PHE A 413 14.90 -6.12 -8.30
CA PHE A 413 16.06 -6.18 -9.20
C PHE A 413 15.61 -6.04 -10.67
N GLY A 414 14.56 -6.77 -11.08
CA GLY A 414 13.99 -6.66 -12.43
C GLY A 414 13.36 -5.31 -12.74
N ALA A 415 12.71 -4.70 -11.75
CA ALA A 415 12.04 -3.40 -11.87
C ALA A 415 12.97 -2.19 -11.67
N ARG A 416 14.27 -2.37 -11.41
CA ARG A 416 15.21 -1.31 -11.02
C ARG A 416 14.74 -0.52 -9.80
N ALA A 417 14.08 -1.18 -8.85
CA ALA A 417 13.58 -0.61 -7.60
C ALA A 417 14.40 -1.09 -6.40
N PHE A 418 14.15 -0.50 -5.24
CA PHE A 418 14.86 -0.80 -4.00
C PHE A 418 13.89 -1.19 -2.89
N LEU A 419 14.08 -2.35 -2.26
CA LEU A 419 13.26 -2.88 -1.18
C LEU A 419 13.74 -2.33 0.17
N ILE A 420 12.82 -1.74 0.94
CA ILE A 420 13.01 -1.40 2.35
C ILE A 420 12.34 -2.50 3.18
N ALA A 421 13.14 -3.40 3.74
CA ALA A 421 12.68 -4.55 4.48
C ALA A 421 12.63 -4.29 5.99
N ASP A 422 11.65 -4.87 6.65
CA ASP A 422 11.44 -4.80 8.08
C ASP A 422 12.04 -6.02 8.80
N CYS A 423 12.54 -5.83 10.02
CA CYS A 423 12.81 -6.92 10.96
C CYS A 423 11.49 -7.38 11.63
N ARG A 424 11.52 -8.48 12.38
CA ARG A 424 10.36 -8.90 13.18
C ARG A 424 10.14 -7.94 14.35
N SER A 425 8.88 -7.76 14.74
CA SER A 425 8.52 -6.97 15.93
C SER A 425 9.09 -7.53 17.23
N THR A 426 9.39 -8.84 17.25
CA THR A 426 9.96 -9.57 18.39
C THR A 426 11.48 -9.73 18.33
N ASP A 427 12.13 -9.21 17.26
CA ASP A 427 13.58 -9.31 17.15
C ASP A 427 14.28 -8.52 18.26
N THR A 428 15.34 -9.12 18.78
CA THR A 428 16.24 -8.53 19.78
C THR A 428 17.63 -8.39 19.20
N PHE A 429 18.48 -7.60 19.84
CA PHE A 429 19.90 -7.56 19.50
C PHE A 429 20.53 -8.95 19.42
N ALA A 430 20.23 -9.82 20.41
CA ALA A 430 20.79 -11.18 20.45
C ALA A 430 20.36 -12.03 19.24
N ALA A 431 19.11 -11.92 18.82
CA ALA A 431 18.59 -12.63 17.65
C ALA A 431 19.26 -12.18 16.34
N LEU A 432 19.50 -10.87 16.21
CA LEU A 432 20.05 -10.27 15.00
C LEU A 432 21.60 -10.22 14.96
N SER A 433 22.27 -10.47 16.07
CA SER A 433 23.75 -10.44 16.16
C SER A 433 24.44 -11.49 15.27
N ALA A 434 23.75 -12.59 14.94
CA ALA A 434 24.21 -13.60 14.00
C ALA A 434 24.08 -13.18 12.51
N GLY A 435 23.44 -12.04 12.25
CA GLY A 435 23.15 -11.54 10.92
C GLY A 435 21.77 -11.97 10.38
N PRO A 436 21.36 -11.41 9.25
CA PRO A 436 20.12 -11.76 8.56
C PRO A 436 20.15 -13.20 8.03
N SER A 437 18.98 -13.78 7.74
CA SER A 437 18.86 -15.08 7.08
C SER A 437 19.67 -15.12 5.77
N SER A 438 20.42 -16.19 5.54
CA SER A 438 21.18 -16.39 4.29
C SER A 438 20.30 -16.35 3.04
N THR A 439 19.01 -16.69 3.15
CA THR A 439 18.03 -16.65 2.07
C THR A 439 17.87 -15.23 1.50
N ILE A 440 17.93 -14.20 2.34
CA ILE A 440 17.78 -12.80 1.93
C ILE A 440 19.12 -12.10 1.64
N MET A 441 20.22 -12.82 1.65
CA MET A 441 21.58 -12.30 1.37
C MET A 441 22.09 -12.72 -0.02
N GLY A 442 21.21 -13.17 -0.92
CA GLY A 442 21.54 -13.57 -2.29
C GLY A 442 21.98 -12.39 -3.18
N ASN A 443 22.22 -12.65 -4.46
CA ASN A 443 22.72 -11.63 -5.39
C ASN A 443 21.77 -10.42 -5.54
N ASN A 444 20.46 -10.64 -5.52
CA ASN A 444 19.46 -9.58 -5.63
C ASN A 444 19.34 -8.70 -4.38
N ALA A 445 19.97 -9.12 -3.27
CA ALA A 445 19.99 -8.37 -2.01
C ALA A 445 20.73 -7.02 -2.10
N ILE A 446 21.45 -6.77 -3.19
CA ILE A 446 22.01 -5.44 -3.49
C ILE A 446 20.92 -4.36 -3.62
N ASN A 447 19.70 -4.75 -4.01
CA ASN A 447 18.55 -3.85 -4.13
C ASN A 447 17.66 -3.84 -2.88
N SER A 448 18.23 -4.09 -1.71
CA SER A 448 17.45 -4.09 -0.47
C SER A 448 18.27 -3.68 0.74
N ALA A 449 17.58 -3.16 1.76
CA ALA A 449 18.15 -2.83 3.06
C ALA A 449 17.19 -3.24 4.17
N LEU A 450 17.72 -3.75 5.29
CA LEU A 450 16.97 -4.19 6.46
C LEU A 450 17.13 -3.18 7.59
N TYR A 451 16.02 -2.85 8.26
CA TYR A 451 15.98 -1.86 9.34
C TYR A 451 15.51 -2.45 10.66
N PHE A 452 16.14 -2.01 11.76
CA PHE A 452 15.87 -2.41 13.14
C PHE A 452 16.12 -1.22 14.09
N PRO A 453 15.35 -1.05 15.16
CA PRO A 453 14.18 -1.79 15.59
C PRO A 453 12.86 -1.22 15.00
N TRP A 454 11.72 -1.77 15.44
CA TRP A 454 10.42 -1.18 15.19
C TRP A 454 10.28 0.17 15.93
N VAL A 455 9.36 1.02 15.45
CA VAL A 455 9.14 2.37 15.93
C VAL A 455 7.81 2.43 16.69
N ASN A 456 7.83 2.94 17.91
CA ASN A 456 6.60 3.24 18.65
C ASN A 456 6.00 4.53 18.10
N ALA A 457 4.71 4.51 17.80
CA ALA A 457 3.96 5.68 17.39
C ALA A 457 2.53 5.63 17.94
N PHE A 458 1.89 6.79 18.00
CA PHE A 458 0.52 6.90 18.47
C PHE A 458 -0.45 6.35 17.41
N ASP A 459 -1.34 5.46 17.86
CA ASP A 459 -2.44 4.94 17.05
C ASP A 459 -3.72 5.70 17.41
N PRO A 460 -4.22 6.56 16.53
CA PRO A 460 -5.41 7.38 16.84
C PRO A 460 -6.70 6.56 16.86
N LEU A 461 -6.76 5.39 16.22
CA LEU A 461 -7.95 4.54 16.24
C LEU A 461 -8.10 3.82 17.58
N LEU A 462 -6.99 3.40 18.17
CA LEU A 462 -6.95 2.67 19.43
C LEU A 462 -6.67 3.60 20.61
N ASN A 463 -6.26 4.86 20.36
CA ASN A 463 -5.84 5.85 21.36
C ASN A 463 -4.72 5.33 22.28
N ILE A 464 -3.74 4.63 21.69
CA ILE A 464 -2.57 4.06 22.38
C ILE A 464 -1.31 4.27 21.57
N THR A 465 -0.16 4.21 22.24
CA THR A 465 1.14 4.06 21.59
C THR A 465 1.41 2.57 21.35
N ARG A 466 1.72 2.18 20.11
CA ARG A 466 2.11 0.82 19.74
C ARG A 466 3.25 0.80 18.73
N ALA A 467 3.83 -0.38 18.55
CA ALA A 467 4.94 -0.58 17.63
C ALA A 467 4.46 -0.71 16.18
N PHE A 468 5.19 -0.06 15.27
CA PHE A 468 5.02 -0.12 13.82
C PHE A 468 6.32 -0.49 13.12
N PRO A 469 6.26 -1.18 11.95
CA PRO A 469 7.45 -1.49 11.18
C PRO A 469 8.11 -0.22 10.64
N PRO A 470 9.45 -0.16 10.56
CA PRO A 470 10.18 1.05 10.19
C PRO A 470 10.05 1.47 8.72
N CYS A 471 9.64 0.58 7.80
CA CYS A 471 9.71 0.82 6.35
C CYS A 471 8.96 2.08 5.90
N GLY A 472 7.80 2.41 6.50
CA GLY A 472 7.05 3.62 6.17
C GLY A 472 7.83 4.90 6.52
N PHE A 473 8.37 4.98 7.73
CA PHE A 473 9.21 6.10 8.17
C PHE A 473 10.45 6.25 7.30
N VAL A 474 11.16 5.15 7.09
CA VAL A 474 12.42 5.12 6.33
C VAL A 474 12.20 5.50 4.87
N ALA A 475 11.14 5.01 4.23
CA ALA A 475 10.80 5.39 2.86
C ALA A 475 10.54 6.90 2.73
N GLY A 476 9.85 7.50 3.71
CA GLY A 476 9.64 8.94 3.77
C GLY A 476 10.96 9.70 3.87
N LEU A 477 11.87 9.27 4.74
CA LEU A 477 13.20 9.88 4.89
C LEU A 477 14.07 9.70 3.63
N TYR A 478 13.92 8.61 2.90
CA TYR A 478 14.56 8.45 1.59
C TYR A 478 14.07 9.54 0.63
N ALA A 479 12.77 9.74 0.55
CA ALA A 479 12.17 10.76 -0.30
C ALA A 479 12.60 12.20 0.11
N ALA A 480 12.61 12.49 1.40
CA ALA A 480 13.08 13.76 1.93
C ALA A 480 14.57 14.03 1.61
N THR A 481 15.41 13.00 1.77
CA THR A 481 16.85 13.09 1.45
C THR A 481 17.07 13.29 -0.04
N ASP A 482 16.37 12.54 -0.89
CA ASP A 482 16.48 12.64 -2.34
C ASP A 482 16.11 14.05 -2.84
N SER A 483 15.02 14.61 -2.33
CA SER A 483 14.54 15.92 -2.75
C SER A 483 15.44 17.06 -2.26
N SER A 484 16.08 16.92 -1.10
CA SER A 484 16.91 17.99 -0.50
C SER A 484 18.39 17.90 -0.86
N ARG A 485 18.93 16.68 -1.05
CA ARG A 485 20.38 16.43 -1.19
C ARG A 485 20.73 15.54 -2.38
N GLY A 486 19.75 14.94 -3.05
CA GLY A 486 19.93 13.98 -4.14
C GLY A 486 20.11 12.53 -3.68
N VAL A 487 19.81 11.60 -4.60
CA VAL A 487 19.84 10.14 -4.35
C VAL A 487 21.21 9.60 -3.97
N TRP A 488 22.28 10.31 -4.27
CA TRP A 488 23.67 10.00 -3.91
C TRP A 488 24.03 10.27 -2.44
N LYS A 489 23.17 11.00 -1.69
CA LYS A 489 23.34 11.19 -0.25
C LYS A 489 22.74 10.00 0.51
N ALA A 490 23.50 9.45 1.47
CA ALA A 490 22.96 8.43 2.35
C ALA A 490 21.75 8.94 3.15
N PRO A 491 20.60 8.25 3.13
CA PRO A 491 19.42 8.62 3.92
C PRO A 491 19.60 8.19 5.39
N ALA A 492 20.65 8.66 6.00
CA ALA A 492 21.05 8.37 7.37
C ALA A 492 21.87 9.51 7.95
N GLY A 493 21.98 9.56 9.26
CA GLY A 493 22.66 10.59 10.02
C GLY A 493 21.69 11.46 10.79
N ILE A 494 22.20 12.56 11.37
CA ILE A 494 21.40 13.47 12.20
C ILE A 494 20.29 14.20 11.41
N ASP A 495 20.45 14.32 10.10
CA ASP A 495 19.44 14.94 9.20
C ASP A 495 18.29 13.96 8.90
N ALA A 496 18.46 12.64 9.17
CA ALA A 496 17.45 11.61 8.93
C ALA A 496 16.66 11.32 10.22
N SER A 497 16.07 12.37 10.82
CA SER A 497 15.25 12.30 12.03
C SER A 497 13.82 11.83 11.71
N LEU A 498 13.30 10.91 12.50
CA LEU A 498 11.94 10.40 12.36
C LEU A 498 10.93 11.45 12.83
N THR A 499 9.79 11.50 12.15
CA THR A 499 8.67 12.37 12.51
C THR A 499 7.43 11.53 12.82
N GLY A 500 6.70 11.90 13.90
CA GLY A 500 5.46 11.22 14.30
C GLY A 500 5.70 9.94 15.10
N GLU A 501 6.93 9.73 15.57
CA GLU A 501 7.30 8.65 16.48
C GLU A 501 7.07 9.04 17.97
N ALA A 502 7.03 8.03 18.83
CA ALA A 502 6.99 8.13 20.28
C ALA A 502 8.12 7.30 20.94
N GLY A 503 9.21 7.09 20.18
CA GLY A 503 10.39 6.35 20.58
C GLY A 503 10.57 5.02 19.83
N LEU A 504 11.65 4.34 20.13
CA LEU A 504 12.00 3.04 19.54
C LEU A 504 11.61 1.89 20.47
N THR A 505 11.27 0.72 19.88
CA THR A 505 10.97 -0.48 20.69
C THR A 505 12.19 -1.02 21.42
N THR A 506 13.40 -0.73 20.92
CA THR A 506 14.68 -1.14 21.51
C THR A 506 15.69 -0.02 21.39
N VAL A 507 16.32 0.37 22.50
CA VAL A 507 17.42 1.33 22.52
C VAL A 507 18.75 0.56 22.47
N LEU A 508 19.56 0.84 21.46
CA LEU A 508 20.84 0.18 21.21
C LEU A 508 22.02 0.98 21.77
N THR A 509 22.99 0.30 22.35
CA THR A 509 24.31 0.88 22.68
C THR A 509 25.17 0.99 21.42
N ASP A 510 26.28 1.77 21.48
CA ASP A 510 27.22 1.91 20.37
C ASP A 510 27.84 0.58 19.97
N ALA A 511 28.20 -0.26 20.95
CA ALA A 511 28.77 -1.58 20.70
C ALA A 511 27.77 -2.52 19.99
N GLN A 512 26.52 -2.51 20.42
CA GLN A 512 25.44 -3.28 19.78
C GLN A 512 25.20 -2.81 18.35
N ASN A 513 25.13 -1.50 18.14
CA ASN A 513 25.00 -0.92 16.80
C ASN A 513 26.20 -1.33 15.91
N GLY A 514 27.42 -1.28 16.45
CA GLY A 514 28.63 -1.72 15.73
C GLY A 514 28.54 -3.18 15.26
N THR A 515 28.06 -4.08 16.12
CA THR A 515 27.86 -5.50 15.76
C THR A 515 26.83 -5.65 14.65
N LEU A 516 25.66 -5.00 14.75
CA LEU A 516 24.60 -5.08 13.75
C LEU A 516 25.02 -4.45 12.41
N ASN A 517 25.77 -3.34 12.45
CA ASN A 517 26.25 -2.67 11.27
C ASN A 517 27.21 -3.57 10.45
N THR A 518 28.10 -4.34 11.10
CA THR A 518 28.98 -5.29 10.40
C THR A 518 28.19 -6.40 9.71
N GLN A 519 26.98 -6.69 10.15
CA GLN A 519 26.04 -7.66 9.56
C GLN A 519 25.08 -7.04 8.52
N ALA A 520 25.29 -5.78 8.15
CA ALA A 520 24.44 -5.05 7.20
C ALA A 520 22.99 -4.81 7.69
N ILE A 521 22.80 -4.70 8.98
CA ILE A 521 21.53 -4.31 9.60
C ILE A 521 21.60 -2.82 9.93
N ASN A 522 20.70 -2.04 9.35
CA ASN A 522 20.64 -0.60 9.56
C ASN A 522 19.84 -0.29 10.82
N CYS A 523 20.48 0.35 11.78
CA CYS A 523 19.86 0.64 13.06
C CYS A 523 19.18 2.01 13.06
N LEU A 524 18.00 2.07 13.67
CA LEU A 524 17.42 3.31 14.15
C LEU A 524 17.97 3.56 15.56
N ARG A 525 18.35 4.80 15.86
CA ARG A 525 19.00 5.13 17.11
C ARG A 525 18.46 6.40 17.72
N ASN A 526 18.36 6.41 19.06
CA ASN A 526 18.02 7.60 19.81
C ASN A 526 19.28 8.37 20.20
N PHE A 527 19.32 9.64 19.85
CA PHE A 527 20.37 10.58 20.28
C PHE A 527 19.74 11.70 21.09
N ARG A 528 20.27 11.95 22.27
CA ARG A 528 19.74 12.95 23.20
C ARG A 528 19.52 14.34 22.59
N ALA A 529 20.36 14.73 21.62
CA ALA A 529 20.29 16.05 20.99
C ALA A 529 19.44 16.06 19.70
N TYR A 530 19.20 14.92 19.08
CA TYR A 530 18.62 14.83 17.73
C TYR A 530 17.37 13.95 17.65
N GLY A 531 16.98 13.28 18.77
CA GLY A 531 15.87 12.33 18.80
C GLY A 531 16.19 11.01 18.11
N ASP A 532 15.16 10.38 17.57
CA ASP A 532 15.27 9.11 16.87
C ASP A 532 15.62 9.34 15.39
N VAL A 533 16.71 8.74 14.95
CA VAL A 533 17.27 8.91 13.61
C VAL A 533 17.61 7.58 12.95
N VAL A 534 17.63 7.55 11.64
CA VAL A 534 18.21 6.44 10.87
C VAL A 534 19.73 6.54 10.96
N TRP A 535 20.41 5.48 11.48
CA TRP A 535 21.86 5.46 11.74
C TRP A 535 22.59 4.33 11.01
N GLY A 536 22.14 4.01 9.79
CA GLY A 536 22.75 3.03 8.91
C GLY A 536 22.24 3.18 7.47
N ALA A 537 23.11 2.92 6.50
CA ALA A 537 22.78 3.01 5.08
C ALA A 537 23.50 1.93 4.27
N ARG A 538 23.48 0.69 4.73
CA ARG A 538 24.04 -0.48 4.05
C ARG A 538 22.95 -1.30 3.37
N THR A 539 23.24 -1.83 2.20
CA THR A 539 22.40 -2.84 1.55
C THR A 539 22.53 -4.17 2.28
N LEU A 540 21.60 -5.11 2.07
CA LEU A 540 21.74 -6.47 2.64
C LEU A 540 22.97 -7.24 2.12
N ARG A 541 23.63 -6.80 1.03
CA ARG A 541 24.96 -7.27 0.58
C ARG A 541 26.11 -6.45 1.16
N GLY A 542 25.82 -5.53 2.07
CA GLY A 542 26.80 -4.60 2.65
C GLY A 542 27.51 -5.10 3.90
N SER A 543 27.40 -6.39 4.26
CA SER A 543 28.16 -6.94 5.39
C SER A 543 29.66 -6.90 5.11
N ASP A 544 30.46 -6.69 6.15
CA ASP A 544 31.92 -6.60 6.00
C ASP A 544 32.55 -7.89 5.53
N GLN A 545 31.86 -9.03 5.68
CA GLN A 545 32.30 -10.34 5.21
C GLN A 545 32.16 -10.54 3.69
N VAL A 546 31.24 -9.82 3.04
CA VAL A 546 30.89 -10.01 1.62
C VAL A 546 31.78 -9.17 0.69
N GLY A 547 32.24 -8.00 1.13
CA GLY A 547 33.11 -7.12 0.34
C GLY A 547 32.46 -6.59 -0.96
N SER A 548 31.15 -6.37 -0.98
CA SER A 548 30.40 -5.93 -2.17
C SER A 548 30.71 -4.48 -2.55
N GLN A 549 30.89 -4.22 -3.84
CA GLN A 549 30.92 -2.85 -4.38
C GLN A 549 29.60 -2.08 -4.13
N TRP A 550 28.49 -2.81 -3.96
CA TRP A 550 27.15 -2.28 -3.68
C TRP A 550 26.86 -2.28 -2.17
N LYS A 551 27.87 -2.06 -1.35
CA LYS A 551 27.76 -2.04 0.11
C LYS A 551 26.76 -0.99 0.61
N TYR A 552 26.72 0.17 -0.02
CA TYR A 552 25.97 1.31 0.48
C TYR A 552 24.72 1.61 -0.34
N VAL A 553 23.62 1.91 0.37
CA VAL A 553 22.32 2.29 -0.19
C VAL A 553 22.44 3.43 -1.21
N PRO A 554 23.10 4.58 -0.93
CA PRO A 554 23.17 5.68 -1.88
C PRO A 554 23.91 5.31 -3.17
N ILE A 555 24.94 4.46 -3.09
CA ILE A 555 25.69 4.00 -4.27
C ILE A 555 24.79 3.13 -5.17
N ARG A 556 24.07 2.19 -4.59
CA ARG A 556 23.18 1.33 -5.39
C ARG A 556 22.00 2.10 -5.94
N ARG A 557 21.38 2.99 -5.16
CA ARG A 557 20.27 3.80 -5.61
C ARG A 557 20.67 4.80 -6.71
N LEU A 558 21.88 5.37 -6.63
CA LEU A 558 22.44 6.18 -7.71
C LEU A 558 22.57 5.36 -9.01
N ALA A 559 23.07 4.13 -8.92
CA ALA A 559 23.13 3.24 -10.09
C ALA A 559 21.75 2.97 -10.68
N LEU A 560 20.74 2.65 -9.85
CA LEU A 560 19.36 2.42 -10.29
C LEU A 560 18.76 3.66 -10.97
N PHE A 561 19.04 4.84 -10.44
CA PHE A 561 18.65 6.12 -11.04
C PHE A 561 19.29 6.32 -12.43
N LEU A 562 20.59 6.07 -12.55
CA LEU A 562 21.30 6.13 -13.83
C LEU A 562 20.75 5.10 -14.81
N GLU A 563 20.60 3.84 -14.39
CA GLU A 563 20.05 2.75 -15.20
C GLU A 563 18.67 3.11 -15.79
N SER A 564 17.78 3.67 -14.97
CA SER A 564 16.42 4.05 -15.41
C SER A 564 16.42 5.29 -16.29
N SER A 565 17.18 6.34 -15.90
CA SER A 565 17.26 7.58 -16.69
C SER A 565 17.87 7.37 -18.07
N LEU A 566 18.91 6.54 -18.14
CA LEU A 566 19.55 6.20 -19.42
C LEU A 566 18.64 5.31 -20.26
N TYR A 567 17.94 4.35 -19.65
CA TYR A 567 16.98 3.50 -20.35
C TYR A 567 15.89 4.35 -21.03
N ASP A 568 15.27 5.27 -20.30
CA ASP A 568 14.21 6.13 -20.85
C ASP A 568 14.77 7.12 -21.86
N GLY A 569 15.92 7.72 -21.55
CA GLY A 569 16.53 8.77 -22.35
C GLY A 569 17.22 8.30 -23.64
N THR A 570 17.37 6.98 -23.84
CA THR A 570 17.99 6.42 -25.05
C THR A 570 17.01 5.66 -25.96
N GLN A 571 15.69 5.70 -25.70
CA GLN A 571 14.68 5.02 -26.52
C GLN A 571 14.68 5.48 -27.99
N TRP A 572 15.06 6.72 -28.25
CA TRP A 572 15.16 7.30 -29.60
C TRP A 572 16.24 6.63 -30.47
N VAL A 573 17.20 5.91 -29.86
CA VAL A 573 18.29 5.20 -30.57
C VAL A 573 17.77 4.01 -31.36
N VAL A 574 16.64 3.45 -30.96
CA VAL A 574 16.08 2.23 -31.55
C VAL A 574 15.59 2.52 -32.97
N PHE A 575 16.03 1.71 -33.91
CA PHE A 575 15.83 1.83 -35.36
C PHE A 575 16.59 2.96 -36.08
N GLU A 576 17.49 3.69 -35.39
CA GLU A 576 18.40 4.61 -36.04
C GLU A 576 19.54 3.83 -36.77
N PRO A 577 20.15 4.40 -37.84
CA PRO A 577 21.30 3.80 -38.50
C PRO A 577 22.47 3.61 -37.51
N ASN A 578 23.00 2.38 -37.44
CA ASN A 578 24.07 2.02 -36.50
C ASN A 578 25.45 2.41 -37.05
N ASP A 579 25.84 3.66 -36.89
CA ASP A 579 27.08 4.25 -37.40
C ASP A 579 27.73 5.23 -36.38
N GLU A 580 28.90 5.76 -36.73
CA GLU A 580 29.63 6.73 -35.89
C GLU A 580 28.83 8.00 -35.60
N THR A 581 27.91 8.39 -36.51
CA THR A 581 27.06 9.57 -36.32
C THR A 581 26.12 9.35 -35.09
N LEU A 582 25.46 8.19 -35.10
CA LEU A 582 24.61 7.78 -33.97
C LEU A 582 25.41 7.66 -32.66
N TRP A 583 26.57 7.01 -32.70
CA TRP A 583 27.41 6.82 -31.51
C TRP A 583 27.88 8.15 -30.97
N GLY A 584 28.22 9.13 -31.84
CA GLY A 584 28.57 10.50 -31.45
C GLY A 584 27.43 11.21 -30.75
N GLN A 585 26.20 11.07 -31.21
CA GLN A 585 25.00 11.64 -30.58
C GLN A 585 24.73 10.99 -29.21
N ILE A 586 24.87 9.66 -29.10
CA ILE A 586 24.72 8.95 -27.82
C ILE A 586 25.74 9.48 -26.80
N ARG A 587 27.04 9.54 -27.20
CA ARG A 587 28.10 10.07 -26.30
C ARG A 587 27.78 11.48 -25.83
N LEU A 588 27.30 12.34 -26.74
CA LEU A 588 26.94 13.71 -26.43
C LEU A 588 25.79 13.79 -25.43
N ASN A 589 24.68 13.08 -25.69
CA ASN A 589 23.48 13.15 -24.86
C ASN A 589 23.69 12.51 -23.47
N VAL A 590 24.30 11.32 -23.39
CA VAL A 590 24.64 10.66 -22.13
C VAL A 590 25.69 11.47 -21.38
N GLY A 591 26.71 11.99 -22.08
CA GLY A 591 27.74 12.82 -21.48
C GLY A 591 27.18 14.14 -20.89
N ALA A 592 26.26 14.80 -21.59
CA ALA A 592 25.59 16.00 -21.09
C ALA A 592 24.76 15.73 -19.82
N PHE A 593 24.04 14.62 -19.77
CA PHE A 593 23.30 14.17 -18.58
C PHE A 593 24.23 13.94 -17.39
N LEU A 594 25.29 13.15 -17.58
CA LEU A 594 26.27 12.87 -16.51
C LEU A 594 27.02 14.12 -16.07
N GLN A 595 27.33 15.05 -17.00
CA GLN A 595 27.93 16.34 -16.69
C GLN A 595 27.01 17.17 -15.79
N GLY A 596 25.69 17.16 -16.05
CA GLY A 596 24.71 17.81 -15.18
C GLY A 596 24.71 17.26 -13.76
N LEU A 597 24.79 15.94 -13.60
CA LEU A 597 24.90 15.28 -12.29
C LEU A 597 26.24 15.56 -11.59
N PHE A 598 27.34 15.62 -12.34
CA PHE A 598 28.65 16.00 -11.81
C PHE A 598 28.64 17.41 -11.22
N LEU A 599 28.03 18.37 -11.93
CA LEU A 599 27.89 19.75 -11.44
C LEU A 599 27.01 19.84 -10.18
N GLN A 600 26.07 18.92 -10.00
CA GLN A 600 25.26 18.80 -8.78
C GLN A 600 26.00 18.09 -7.63
N GLY A 601 27.21 17.58 -7.87
CA GLY A 601 28.02 16.89 -6.88
C GLY A 601 27.61 15.43 -6.64
N ALA A 602 27.06 14.75 -7.65
CA ALA A 602 26.63 13.35 -7.54
C ALA A 602 27.79 12.34 -7.55
N PHE A 603 28.96 12.74 -8.05
CA PHE A 603 30.12 11.88 -8.27
C PHE A 603 31.35 12.33 -7.52
N GLN A 604 32.26 11.40 -7.28
CA GLN A 604 33.58 11.67 -6.76
C GLN A 604 34.51 12.17 -7.88
N GLY A 605 35.46 13.05 -7.55
CA GLY A 605 36.45 13.59 -8.48
C GLY A 605 36.33 15.10 -8.61
N THR A 606 37.42 15.75 -9.06
CA THR A 606 37.49 17.20 -9.30
C THR A 606 37.35 17.55 -10.77
N THR A 607 37.43 16.56 -11.65
CA THR A 607 37.28 16.74 -13.09
C THR A 607 36.26 15.73 -13.64
N PRO A 608 35.55 16.03 -14.74
CA PRO A 608 34.61 15.10 -15.36
C PRO A 608 35.22 13.73 -15.68
N SER A 609 36.46 13.70 -16.17
CA SER A 609 37.16 12.46 -16.53
C SER A 609 37.50 11.56 -15.34
N GLN A 610 37.53 12.10 -14.11
CA GLN A 610 37.66 11.33 -12.89
C GLN A 610 36.30 10.82 -12.38
N ALA A 611 35.23 11.54 -12.73
CA ALA A 611 33.90 11.32 -12.20
C ALA A 611 33.09 10.31 -13.00
N TYR A 612 33.19 10.35 -14.33
CA TYR A 612 32.45 9.45 -15.21
C TYR A 612 33.12 9.30 -16.58
N PHE A 613 32.71 8.29 -17.33
CA PHE A 613 33.04 8.14 -18.75
C PHE A 613 31.87 7.54 -19.54
N VAL A 614 31.83 7.86 -20.84
CA VAL A 614 30.88 7.28 -21.79
C VAL A 614 31.69 6.80 -22.99
N LYS A 615 31.58 5.51 -23.29
CA LYS A 615 32.23 4.89 -24.46
C LYS A 615 31.15 4.30 -25.38
N CYS A 616 31.11 4.79 -26.60
CA CYS A 616 30.28 4.29 -27.68
C CYS A 616 31.00 4.63 -29.01
N ASP A 617 31.88 3.73 -29.47
CA ASP A 617 32.77 3.92 -30.62
C ASP A 617 32.97 2.59 -31.33
N ALA A 618 33.82 2.57 -32.40
CA ALA A 618 34.10 1.38 -33.18
C ALA A 618 34.78 0.25 -32.36
N GLU A 619 35.43 0.57 -31.23
CA GLU A 619 36.08 -0.44 -30.38
C GLU A 619 35.07 -1.32 -29.67
N ASN A 620 33.99 -0.71 -29.12
CA ASN A 620 32.93 -1.45 -28.43
C ASN A 620 31.75 -1.82 -29.33
N ASN A 621 31.72 -1.35 -30.60
CA ASN A 621 30.74 -1.69 -31.63
C ASN A 621 31.45 -2.28 -32.88
N PRO A 622 32.04 -3.49 -32.77
CA PRO A 622 32.65 -4.15 -33.93
C PRO A 622 31.58 -4.52 -34.97
N GLN A 623 32.01 -4.74 -36.21
CA GLN A 623 31.10 -5.06 -37.32
C GLN A 623 30.12 -6.19 -37.00
N ALA A 624 30.56 -7.21 -36.27
CA ALA A 624 29.68 -8.31 -35.86
C ALA A 624 28.50 -7.86 -34.97
N SER A 625 28.67 -6.83 -34.14
CA SER A 625 27.57 -6.25 -33.34
C SER A 625 26.66 -5.40 -34.23
N ILE A 626 27.23 -4.65 -35.17
CA ILE A 626 26.48 -3.84 -36.16
C ILE A 626 25.58 -4.73 -37.01
N ASP A 627 26.12 -5.84 -37.50
CA ASP A 627 25.39 -6.81 -38.35
C ASP A 627 24.21 -7.47 -37.59
N LEU A 628 24.29 -7.54 -36.24
CA LEU A 628 23.23 -8.02 -35.36
C LEU A 628 22.26 -6.91 -34.92
N GLY A 629 22.46 -5.67 -35.37
CA GLY A 629 21.64 -4.53 -34.97
C GLY A 629 21.86 -4.10 -33.53
N ILE A 630 23.03 -4.42 -32.94
CA ILE A 630 23.34 -4.11 -31.51
C ILE A 630 24.23 -2.86 -31.46
N VAL A 631 23.83 -1.90 -30.63
CA VAL A 631 24.66 -0.75 -30.21
C VAL A 631 25.08 -0.94 -28.74
N ASN A 632 26.39 -1.03 -28.52
CA ASN A 632 26.96 -1.17 -27.18
C ASN A 632 27.38 0.20 -26.66
N VAL A 633 26.84 0.58 -25.51
CA VAL A 633 27.19 1.82 -24.79
C VAL A 633 27.73 1.43 -23.42
N LEU A 634 28.96 1.82 -23.11
CA LEU A 634 29.56 1.59 -21.81
C LEU A 634 29.63 2.90 -21.05
N VAL A 635 28.95 2.92 -19.89
CA VAL A 635 28.92 4.07 -18.99
C VAL A 635 29.54 3.68 -17.67
N GLY A 636 30.52 4.47 -17.19
CA GLY A 636 31.11 4.30 -15.87
C GLY A 636 30.98 5.56 -15.03
N PHE A 637 30.86 5.40 -13.73
CA PHE A 637 30.80 6.51 -12.78
C PHE A 637 31.56 6.20 -11.49
N ALA A 638 32.08 7.23 -10.84
CA ALA A 638 32.77 7.17 -9.55
C ALA A 638 31.80 7.60 -8.44
N PRO A 639 31.23 6.67 -7.64
CA PRO A 639 30.27 7.01 -6.61
C PRO A 639 30.91 7.71 -5.42
N LEU A 640 30.12 8.56 -4.74
CA LEU A 640 30.48 9.10 -3.43
C LEU A 640 30.27 8.03 -2.36
N TYR A 641 31.30 7.73 -1.59
CA TYR A 641 31.21 6.84 -0.43
C TYR A 641 30.79 7.65 0.80
N PRO A 642 29.75 7.22 1.55
CA PRO A 642 29.41 7.88 2.80
C PRO A 642 30.53 7.73 3.84
N ALA A 643 30.82 8.77 4.60
CA ALA A 643 31.69 8.68 5.76
C ALA A 643 30.93 7.94 6.88
N GLU A 644 31.29 6.68 7.12
CA GLU A 644 30.66 5.84 8.15
C GLU A 644 31.41 5.96 9.48
N PHE A 645 32.73 6.20 9.43
CA PHE A 645 33.59 6.31 10.61
C PHE A 645 34.38 7.60 10.57
N VAL A 646 34.37 8.34 11.67
CA VAL A 646 35.20 9.54 11.89
C VAL A 646 36.15 9.26 13.03
N VAL A 647 37.46 9.27 12.75
CA VAL A 647 38.49 9.07 13.76
C VAL A 647 39.12 10.40 14.11
N ILE A 648 38.96 10.85 15.35
CA ILE A 648 39.57 12.05 15.88
C ILE A 648 40.76 11.64 16.74
N GLN A 649 41.95 12.03 16.30
CA GLN A 649 43.17 11.81 17.06
C GLN A 649 43.50 13.05 17.86
N ILE A 650 43.56 12.95 19.18
CA ILE A 650 43.90 14.06 20.08
C ILE A 650 45.30 13.78 20.63
N GLN A 651 46.25 14.65 20.32
CA GLN A 651 47.60 14.59 20.84
C GLN A 651 47.84 15.77 21.82
N GLN A 652 48.28 15.45 23.03
CA GLN A 652 48.71 16.48 23.97
C GLN A 652 50.06 17.01 23.51
N MET A 653 50.09 18.31 23.23
CA MET A 653 51.37 19.01 22.99
C MET A 653 52.06 19.24 24.36
N ALA A 654 53.19 18.60 24.57
CA ALA A 654 54.06 18.96 25.69
C ALA A 654 54.54 20.42 25.50
N GLY A 655 54.27 21.26 26.50
CA GLY A 655 54.63 22.69 26.40
C GLY A 655 56.11 22.86 26.07
N GLN A 656 56.39 23.49 24.94
CA GLN A 656 57.74 24.00 24.69
C GLN A 656 57.98 25.11 25.70
N THR A 657 58.82 24.86 26.67
CA THR A 657 59.45 25.95 27.46
C THR A 657 60.19 26.84 26.46
N GLN A 658 59.70 28.04 26.21
CA GLN A 658 60.46 29.04 25.52
C GLN A 658 61.77 29.27 26.30
N GLN A 659 62.93 29.01 25.65
CA GLN A 659 64.22 29.52 26.11
C GLN A 659 64.35 30.97 25.71
#